data_5844d68f97d0625af9b7c8d278e16977
#
_entry.id   5844d68f97d0625af9b7c8d278e16977
#
_cell.length_a   1.000
_cell.length_b   1.000
_cell.length_c   1.000
_cell.angle_alpha   90.00
_cell.angle_beta   90.00
_cell.angle_gamma   90.00
#
_symmetry.space_group_name_H-M   'P 1'
#
loop_
_entity.id
_entity.type
_entity.pdbx_description
1 polymer ?
#
loop_
_entity_poly.entity_id
_entity_poly.type
_entity_poly.pdbx_seq_one_letter_code
_entity_poly.pdbx_strand_id
1 'polypeptide(L)'
;MSISEPYEPVQYHWFYNKQVDSKDTWQPFSREDSRRLEDAHSRVGKSEKDEVVVATDGRRYDVKLCERKRYSVYWEQKPTEVRRCSWFHKGSKEVTYTPYSEELGDFLEDAYMIAVTLDEWKTNLELPTGETVILHNPKLMTQYPSGCKDFPPSPSERTQPITIKRGVENIPLEIPEGEPEIVDHLVFMVHGIGPACDIRLRGIVQCVNEFRNASNGLLNSHFRQSDDLCIIGRVEYLPVNWHKVLHGETTGVDKDIERITLPSISRLRQFSNDTVLDLFFYNSATYCQTIVDTVASEINRLHSLFLQRNPHFTGHVSLVGHSLGSLILFDLLTNQKTSADATAHELQEDTHVDTGCSSFESLEEALKSHGLEEHLNVLQREQVDMESLTLCSEKDLQDIGLPLGPRKKLMDCVKKWKNSRIGSGNAPQNETLSTSLGMRKAHEHQTPTTSAFDYQHFNVGIGQVSIDYPQLAFHPQAFFAVGSPIGMFLTVRGLKRIDPNYSFPTCKGFYNIFHPFDPVAYRIEPMLVSQDVDLPPMLIPHHKGRKRMHLELKEGLTRVSSDLLGSLRMVWQSISQVPSPALAEGGLSSVTPTDEAEEVSPMEHEQRNFKVGMLNRGRRIDFVLQETPIESFNEYLFAIQSHLCYWESEDTALLVLKEIYGNNPVGCAPL
;
A
#
# COMPACT_ATOMS: atom_id res chain seq x y z
N MET A 1 -3.56 29.38 -57.19
CA MET A 1 -2.58 28.37 -56.69
C MET A 1 -2.69 28.40 -55.20
N SER A 2 -3.36 27.43 -54.60
CA SER A 2 -3.30 27.21 -53.14
C SER A 2 -1.86 26.78 -52.84
N ILE A 3 -1.19 27.48 -51.98
CA ILE A 3 0.12 27.06 -51.46
C ILE A 3 -0.19 25.82 -50.63
N SER A 4 0.17 24.64 -51.14
CA SER A 4 0.11 23.41 -50.35
C SER A 4 1.01 23.60 -49.11
N GLU A 5 0.47 23.37 -47.92
CA GLU A 5 1.27 23.39 -46.70
C GLU A 5 2.40 22.33 -46.85
N PRO A 6 3.65 22.69 -46.53
CA PRO A 6 4.75 21.72 -46.62
C PRO A 6 4.49 20.56 -45.68
N TYR A 7 4.91 19.35 -46.09
CA TYR A 7 4.85 18.18 -45.20
C TYR A 7 5.71 18.42 -43.95
N GLU A 8 5.11 18.23 -42.80
CA GLU A 8 5.78 18.21 -41.51
C GLU A 8 5.73 16.81 -40.92
N PRO A 9 6.86 16.22 -40.51
CA PRO A 9 6.89 14.89 -39.84
C PRO A 9 6.03 14.89 -38.57
N VAL A 10 5.25 13.84 -38.39
CA VAL A 10 4.44 13.65 -37.17
C VAL A 10 5.33 13.36 -35.96
N GLN A 11 4.94 13.86 -34.80
CA GLN A 11 5.58 13.47 -33.53
C GLN A 11 5.00 12.16 -33.05
N TYR A 12 5.89 11.25 -32.66
CA TYR A 12 5.50 9.99 -32.06
C TYR A 12 5.24 10.16 -30.57
N HIS A 13 4.28 9.38 -30.08
CA HIS A 13 4.01 9.26 -28.64
C HIS A 13 3.92 7.78 -28.27
N TRP A 14 4.38 7.45 -27.06
CA TRP A 14 4.40 6.08 -26.57
C TRP A 14 3.15 5.78 -25.73
N PHE A 15 2.64 4.55 -25.91
CA PHE A 15 1.45 4.02 -25.23
C PHE A 15 1.76 2.67 -24.62
N TYR A 16 1.04 2.32 -23.55
CA TYR A 16 1.06 0.98 -22.98
C TYR A 16 -0.34 0.40 -22.87
N ASN A 17 -0.43 -0.93 -22.98
CA ASN A 17 -1.69 -1.65 -22.84
C ASN A 17 -2.04 -1.78 -21.34
N LYS A 18 -3.30 -1.52 -21.00
CA LYS A 18 -3.88 -1.72 -19.68
C LYS A 18 -5.19 -2.47 -19.81
N GLN A 19 -5.31 -3.58 -19.12
CA GLN A 19 -6.56 -4.34 -19.06
C GLN A 19 -7.51 -3.67 -18.07
N VAL A 20 -8.67 -3.23 -18.56
CA VAL A 20 -9.75 -2.64 -17.76
C VAL A 20 -11.02 -3.41 -18.08
N ASP A 21 -11.69 -3.99 -17.08
CA ASP A 21 -12.91 -4.79 -17.24
C ASP A 21 -12.80 -5.87 -18.34
N SER A 22 -11.68 -6.57 -18.39
CA SER A 22 -11.37 -7.59 -19.39
C SER A 22 -11.23 -7.08 -20.82
N LYS A 23 -11.14 -5.75 -20.99
CA LYS A 23 -10.86 -5.10 -22.30
C LYS A 23 -9.46 -4.52 -22.29
N ASP A 24 -8.75 -4.70 -23.38
CA ASP A 24 -7.47 -4.06 -23.61
C ASP A 24 -7.70 -2.58 -23.98
N THR A 25 -7.14 -1.68 -23.17
CA THR A 25 -7.18 -0.24 -23.40
C THR A 25 -5.76 0.32 -23.48
N TRP A 26 -5.52 1.22 -24.42
CA TRP A 26 -4.23 1.87 -24.57
C TRP A 26 -4.20 3.18 -23.78
N GLN A 27 -3.21 3.31 -22.90
CA GLN A 27 -2.98 4.50 -22.08
C GLN A 27 -1.70 5.19 -22.56
N PRO A 28 -1.68 6.53 -22.67
CA PRO A 28 -0.46 7.27 -23.00
C PRO A 28 0.53 7.21 -21.85
N PHE A 29 1.81 7.11 -22.14
CA PHE A 29 2.83 7.51 -21.18
C PHE A 29 2.76 9.02 -20.93
N SER A 30 3.33 9.49 -19.85
CA SER A 30 3.54 10.92 -19.63
C SER A 30 4.39 11.51 -20.76
N ARG A 31 4.31 12.83 -20.98
CA ARG A 31 5.15 13.51 -21.99
C ARG A 31 6.63 13.28 -21.73
N GLU A 32 7.03 13.35 -20.49
CA GLU A 32 8.42 13.14 -20.08
C GLU A 32 8.88 11.69 -20.30
N ASP A 33 8.07 10.69 -19.91
CA ASP A 33 8.41 9.29 -20.15
C ASP A 33 8.42 8.94 -21.63
N SER A 34 7.44 9.47 -22.41
CA SER A 34 7.40 9.30 -23.85
C SER A 34 8.65 9.89 -24.53
N ARG A 35 9.11 11.06 -24.10
CA ARG A 35 10.36 11.67 -24.59
C ARG A 35 11.58 10.80 -24.26
N ARG A 36 11.69 10.30 -23.04
CA ARG A 36 12.80 9.40 -22.65
C ARG A 36 12.81 8.10 -23.45
N LEU A 37 11.63 7.53 -23.72
CA LEU A 37 11.49 6.35 -24.57
C LEU A 37 11.91 6.64 -26.01
N GLU A 38 11.52 7.80 -26.58
CA GLU A 38 11.88 8.20 -27.92
C GLU A 38 13.37 8.47 -28.07
N ASP A 39 13.97 9.17 -27.09
CA ASP A 39 15.41 9.40 -27.04
C ASP A 39 16.21 8.10 -26.98
N ALA A 40 15.75 7.14 -26.18
CA ALA A 40 16.37 5.82 -26.08
C ALA A 40 16.19 5.02 -27.38
N HIS A 41 14.99 5.05 -27.98
CA HIS A 41 14.69 4.40 -29.24
C HIS A 41 15.57 4.92 -30.38
N SER A 42 15.80 6.20 -30.47
CA SER A 42 16.67 6.85 -31.48
C SER A 42 18.13 6.40 -31.38
N ARG A 43 18.57 5.95 -30.20
CA ARG A 43 19.95 5.47 -29.95
C ARG A 43 20.10 4.00 -30.28
N VAL A 44 19.06 3.17 -30.14
CA VAL A 44 19.09 1.73 -30.40
C VAL A 44 19.43 1.42 -31.86
N GLY A 45 18.98 2.23 -32.83
CA GLY A 45 19.29 2.05 -34.25
C GLY A 45 20.79 2.13 -34.61
N LYS A 46 21.67 2.43 -33.65
CA LYS A 46 23.14 2.55 -33.83
C LYS A 46 23.94 1.40 -33.24
N SER A 47 23.36 0.51 -32.44
CA SER A 47 24.04 -0.65 -31.83
C SER A 47 23.05 -1.79 -31.58
N GLU A 48 23.09 -2.81 -32.40
CA GLU A 48 22.12 -3.95 -32.40
C GLU A 48 22.22 -4.92 -31.20
N LYS A 49 23.06 -4.66 -30.19
CA LYS A 49 23.39 -5.67 -29.15
C LYS A 49 23.05 -5.32 -27.71
N ASP A 50 22.66 -4.09 -27.41
CA ASP A 50 22.42 -3.72 -26.03
C ASP A 50 20.91 -3.72 -25.71
N GLU A 51 20.52 -4.50 -24.69
CA GLU A 51 19.18 -4.49 -24.13
C GLU A 51 18.92 -3.14 -23.46
N VAL A 52 18.25 -2.23 -24.18
CA VAL A 52 17.94 -0.90 -23.68
C VAL A 52 16.68 -0.96 -22.81
N VAL A 53 16.85 -0.62 -21.54
CA VAL A 53 15.80 -0.54 -20.55
C VAL A 53 15.58 0.91 -20.13
N VAL A 54 14.32 1.38 -20.17
CA VAL A 54 13.95 2.74 -19.80
C VAL A 54 12.99 2.69 -18.62
N ALA A 55 13.37 3.35 -17.52
CA ALA A 55 12.50 3.48 -16.35
C ALA A 55 11.40 4.51 -16.62
N THR A 56 10.15 4.15 -16.29
CA THR A 56 8.96 4.96 -16.50
C THR A 56 8.09 5.03 -15.24
N ASP A 57 7.09 5.93 -15.24
CA ASP A 57 6.14 6.11 -14.16
C ASP A 57 6.83 6.26 -12.79
N GLY A 58 7.72 7.24 -12.67
CA GLY A 58 8.47 7.47 -11.44
C GLY A 58 9.40 6.30 -11.05
N ARG A 59 9.94 5.57 -12.00
CA ARG A 59 10.81 4.37 -11.84
C ARG A 59 10.09 3.15 -11.24
N ARG A 60 8.75 3.12 -11.30
CA ARG A 60 7.96 1.96 -10.87
C ARG A 60 7.88 0.86 -11.91
N TYR A 61 8.17 1.21 -13.16
CA TYR A 61 8.18 0.27 -14.27
C TYR A 61 9.43 0.43 -15.12
N ASP A 62 9.84 -0.66 -15.74
CA ASP A 62 10.90 -0.72 -16.73
C ASP A 62 10.34 -1.13 -18.09
N VAL A 63 10.61 -0.34 -19.13
CA VAL A 63 10.27 -0.65 -20.51
C VAL A 63 11.50 -1.22 -21.20
N LYS A 64 11.41 -2.48 -21.64
CA LYS A 64 12.41 -3.12 -22.50
C LYS A 64 12.06 -2.83 -23.95
N LEU A 65 12.83 -1.96 -24.59
CA LEU A 65 12.53 -1.48 -25.94
C LEU A 65 12.59 -2.58 -27.00
N CYS A 66 13.50 -3.55 -26.88
CA CYS A 66 13.60 -4.66 -27.82
C CYS A 66 12.39 -5.62 -27.76
N GLU A 67 11.79 -5.79 -26.56
CA GLU A 67 10.64 -6.65 -26.36
C GLU A 67 9.29 -5.94 -26.54
N ARG A 68 9.28 -4.60 -26.61
CA ARG A 68 8.07 -3.77 -26.58
C ARG A 68 7.17 -4.11 -25.39
N LYS A 69 7.79 -4.32 -24.21
CA LYS A 69 7.09 -4.68 -22.99
C LYS A 69 7.49 -3.80 -21.82
N ARG A 70 6.50 -3.54 -20.96
CA ARG A 70 6.61 -2.79 -19.70
C ARG A 70 6.48 -3.75 -18.53
N TYR A 71 7.47 -3.77 -17.63
CA TYR A 71 7.59 -4.64 -16.48
C TYR A 71 7.46 -3.82 -15.19
N SER A 72 6.65 -4.30 -14.24
CA SER A 72 6.60 -3.73 -12.90
C SER A 72 7.88 -4.05 -12.11
N VAL A 73 8.34 -3.09 -11.29
CA VAL A 73 9.58 -3.22 -10.51
C VAL A 73 9.30 -3.70 -9.09
N TYR A 74 8.30 -3.11 -8.43
CA TYR A 74 8.09 -3.30 -7.00
C TYR A 74 7.06 -4.39 -6.66
N TRP A 75 6.24 -4.81 -7.60
CA TRP A 75 5.19 -5.82 -7.40
C TRP A 75 5.09 -6.77 -8.57
N GLU A 76 4.45 -7.92 -8.34
CA GLU A 76 4.20 -8.90 -9.39
C GLU A 76 3.02 -8.46 -10.27
N GLN A 77 3.28 -8.30 -11.54
CA GLN A 77 2.29 -8.00 -12.57
C GLN A 77 2.73 -8.62 -13.89
N LYS A 78 1.77 -9.11 -14.68
CA LYS A 78 2.07 -9.56 -16.05
C LYS A 78 2.60 -8.40 -16.86
N PRO A 79 3.68 -8.60 -17.64
CA PRO A 79 4.20 -7.56 -18.53
C PRO A 79 3.13 -7.09 -19.50
N THR A 80 3.07 -5.79 -19.76
CA THR A 80 2.13 -5.17 -20.67
C THR A 80 2.82 -4.71 -21.94
N GLU A 81 2.09 -4.75 -23.06
CA GLU A 81 2.61 -4.33 -24.36
C GLU A 81 2.78 -2.81 -24.41
N VAL A 82 3.81 -2.36 -25.12
CA VAL A 82 4.12 -0.94 -25.34
C VAL A 82 4.19 -0.67 -26.85
N ARG A 83 3.64 0.47 -27.29
CA ARG A 83 3.66 0.91 -28.69
C ARG A 83 4.16 2.33 -28.83
N ARG A 84 4.94 2.55 -29.86
CA ARG A 84 5.33 3.86 -30.39
C ARG A 84 4.33 4.23 -31.48
N CYS A 85 3.58 5.30 -31.34
CA CYS A 85 2.44 5.59 -32.21
C CYS A 85 2.40 7.03 -32.69
N SER A 86 1.92 7.19 -33.91
CA SER A 86 1.62 8.48 -34.54
C SER A 86 0.23 8.54 -35.17
N TRP A 87 -0.41 7.35 -35.33
CA TRP A 87 -1.71 7.20 -35.97
C TRP A 87 -2.71 6.49 -35.08
N PHE A 88 -3.97 6.94 -35.10
CA PHE A 88 -5.02 6.49 -34.19
C PHE A 88 -6.32 6.26 -34.96
N HIS A 89 -7.08 5.25 -34.54
CA HIS A 89 -8.41 4.97 -35.08
C HIS A 89 -9.47 4.94 -33.99
N LYS A 90 -10.73 5.24 -34.39
CA LYS A 90 -11.87 5.19 -33.48
C LYS A 90 -13.10 4.68 -34.21
N GLY A 91 -13.61 3.55 -33.78
CA GLY A 91 -14.88 2.99 -34.23
C GLY A 91 -16.08 3.81 -33.77
N SER A 92 -17.20 3.72 -34.49
CA SER A 92 -18.43 4.49 -34.19
C SER A 92 -19.04 4.22 -32.80
N LYS A 93 -18.72 3.06 -32.21
CA LYS A 93 -19.19 2.63 -30.87
C LYS A 93 -18.14 2.82 -29.80
N GLU A 94 -16.93 3.21 -30.16
CA GLU A 94 -15.81 3.40 -29.22
C GLU A 94 -15.82 4.82 -28.66
N VAL A 95 -15.45 4.94 -27.39
CA VAL A 95 -15.33 6.24 -26.71
C VAL A 95 -13.94 6.82 -26.93
N THR A 96 -12.91 5.97 -26.95
CA THR A 96 -11.49 6.36 -27.03
C THR A 96 -10.87 5.99 -28.36
N TYR A 97 -9.80 6.71 -28.73
CA TYR A 97 -8.97 6.35 -29.87
C TYR A 97 -8.00 5.24 -29.50
N THR A 98 -7.82 4.28 -30.42
CA THR A 98 -6.88 3.16 -30.29
C THR A 98 -5.68 3.43 -31.19
N PRO A 99 -4.42 3.27 -30.69
CA PRO A 99 -3.24 3.43 -31.52
C PRO A 99 -3.08 2.26 -32.50
N TYR A 100 -2.69 2.57 -33.75
CA TYR A 100 -2.27 1.54 -34.70
C TYR A 100 -0.97 0.85 -34.26
N SER A 101 -0.66 -0.30 -34.84
CA SER A 101 0.67 -0.90 -34.70
C SER A 101 1.73 0.04 -35.33
N GLU A 102 3.00 -0.08 -34.90
CA GLU A 102 4.09 0.73 -35.42
C GLU A 102 4.20 0.59 -36.94
N GLU A 103 4.17 -0.62 -37.47
CA GLU A 103 4.24 -0.94 -38.90
C GLU A 103 3.11 -0.30 -39.72
N LEU A 104 1.87 -0.35 -39.22
CA LEU A 104 0.73 0.29 -39.88
C LEU A 104 0.78 1.81 -39.79
N GLY A 105 1.28 2.34 -38.67
CA GLY A 105 1.49 3.77 -38.49
C GLY A 105 2.52 4.33 -39.47
N ASP A 106 3.63 3.65 -39.65
CA ASP A 106 4.69 4.03 -40.60
C ASP A 106 4.18 3.94 -42.05
N PHE A 107 3.45 2.90 -42.39
CA PHE A 107 2.81 2.75 -43.71
C PHE A 107 1.84 3.90 -44.01
N LEU A 108 1.01 4.29 -43.03
CA LEU A 108 0.07 5.42 -43.18
C LEU A 108 0.81 6.78 -43.28
N GLU A 109 1.91 6.94 -42.57
CA GLU A 109 2.72 8.15 -42.59
C GLU A 109 3.40 8.33 -43.93
N ASP A 110 3.97 7.26 -44.52
CA ASP A 110 4.58 7.30 -45.85
C ASP A 110 3.53 7.68 -46.93
N ALA A 111 2.36 7.06 -46.85
CA ALA A 111 1.27 7.39 -47.78
C ALA A 111 0.75 8.84 -47.62
N TYR A 112 0.65 9.33 -46.38
CA TYR A 112 0.28 10.70 -46.08
C TYR A 112 1.33 11.71 -46.60
N MET A 113 2.61 11.41 -46.40
CA MET A 113 3.71 12.24 -46.92
C MET A 113 3.64 12.37 -48.45
N ILE A 114 3.37 11.26 -49.14
CA ILE A 114 3.19 11.26 -50.62
C ILE A 114 1.98 12.14 -51.00
N ALA A 115 0.84 11.94 -50.33
CA ALA A 115 -0.39 12.66 -50.60
C ALA A 115 -0.23 14.20 -50.42
N VAL A 116 0.47 14.62 -49.37
CA VAL A 116 0.78 16.03 -49.10
C VAL A 116 1.76 16.59 -50.14
N THR A 117 2.84 15.85 -50.45
CA THR A 117 3.91 16.31 -51.33
C THR A 117 3.42 16.48 -52.79
N LEU A 118 2.56 15.57 -53.25
CA LEU A 118 2.02 15.57 -54.61
C LEU A 118 0.68 16.31 -54.72
N ASP A 119 0.08 16.72 -53.59
CA ASP A 119 -1.27 17.28 -53.48
C ASP A 119 -2.34 16.32 -54.11
N GLU A 120 -2.09 15.00 -53.94
CA GLU A 120 -2.97 13.93 -54.43
C GLU A 120 -3.78 13.35 -53.29
N TRP A 121 -5.03 13.75 -53.17
CA TRP A 121 -5.97 13.29 -52.17
C TRP A 121 -6.99 12.30 -52.73
N LYS A 122 -7.74 11.61 -51.85
CA LYS A 122 -8.70 10.54 -52.16
C LYS A 122 -8.04 9.22 -52.63
N THR A 123 -6.81 9.02 -52.21
CA THR A 123 -6.08 7.78 -52.49
C THR A 123 -6.61 6.65 -51.58
N ASN A 124 -6.89 5.50 -52.20
CA ASN A 124 -7.30 4.29 -51.51
C ASN A 124 -6.05 3.48 -51.16
N LEU A 125 -5.86 3.21 -49.86
CA LEU A 125 -4.74 2.41 -49.35
C LEU A 125 -5.28 1.11 -48.82
N GLU A 126 -4.85 -0.01 -49.39
CA GLU A 126 -5.14 -1.35 -48.84
C GLU A 126 -4.14 -1.68 -47.74
N LEU A 127 -4.64 -1.90 -46.54
CA LEU A 127 -3.82 -2.34 -45.42
C LEU A 127 -3.50 -3.85 -45.57
N PRO A 128 -2.39 -4.31 -45.02
CA PRO A 128 -2.04 -5.73 -45.01
C PRO A 128 -3.13 -6.63 -44.39
N THR A 129 -3.95 -6.07 -43.52
CA THR A 129 -5.10 -6.71 -42.86
C THR A 129 -6.35 -6.84 -43.77
N GLY A 130 -6.30 -6.29 -45.01
CA GLY A 130 -7.38 -6.30 -46.00
C GLY A 130 -8.42 -5.19 -45.85
N GLU A 131 -8.24 -4.28 -44.94
CA GLU A 131 -9.07 -3.08 -44.78
C GLU A 131 -8.57 -1.98 -45.72
N THR A 132 -9.46 -1.05 -46.06
CA THR A 132 -9.10 0.08 -46.96
C THR A 132 -9.16 1.40 -46.22
N VAL A 133 -8.07 2.16 -46.28
CA VAL A 133 -8.00 3.53 -45.77
C VAL A 133 -8.10 4.53 -46.93
N ILE A 134 -8.91 5.57 -46.75
CA ILE A 134 -9.07 6.66 -47.71
C ILE A 134 -8.60 7.95 -47.06
N LEU A 135 -7.57 8.56 -47.65
CA LEU A 135 -7.08 9.89 -47.31
C LEU A 135 -7.85 10.94 -48.09
N HIS A 136 -8.96 11.47 -47.55
CA HIS A 136 -9.81 12.45 -48.25
C HIS A 136 -9.17 13.83 -48.36
N ASN A 137 -8.54 14.27 -47.28
CA ASN A 137 -7.79 15.54 -47.17
C ASN A 137 -6.96 15.47 -45.85
N PRO A 138 -6.11 16.49 -45.54
CA PRO A 138 -5.28 16.49 -44.35
C PRO A 138 -6.02 16.30 -43.00
N LYS A 139 -7.30 16.63 -42.94
CA LYS A 139 -8.12 16.59 -41.71
C LYS A 139 -9.11 15.41 -41.65
N LEU A 140 -9.44 14.82 -42.82
CA LEU A 140 -10.45 13.77 -42.92
C LEU A 140 -9.85 12.50 -43.53
N MET A 141 -9.78 11.47 -42.74
CA MET A 141 -9.31 10.13 -43.10
C MET A 141 -10.23 9.09 -42.51
N THR A 142 -10.55 8.06 -43.31
CA THR A 142 -11.51 7.04 -42.92
C THR A 142 -11.01 5.64 -43.30
N GLN A 143 -11.34 4.65 -42.48
CA GLN A 143 -11.04 3.22 -42.73
C GLN A 143 -12.34 2.44 -42.89
N TYR A 144 -12.36 1.55 -43.86
CA TYR A 144 -13.46 0.65 -44.16
C TYR A 144 -13.03 -0.81 -43.93
N PRO A 145 -13.90 -1.67 -43.41
CA PRO A 145 -13.58 -3.08 -43.18
C PRO A 145 -13.37 -3.84 -44.50
N SER A 146 -12.65 -4.96 -44.39
CA SER A 146 -12.37 -5.84 -45.52
C SER A 146 -13.65 -6.30 -46.22
N GLY A 147 -13.67 -6.27 -47.58
CA GLY A 147 -14.77 -6.77 -48.38
C GLY A 147 -15.79 -5.75 -48.88
N CYS A 148 -15.62 -4.46 -48.59
CA CYS A 148 -16.37 -3.39 -49.25
C CYS A 148 -15.91 -3.27 -50.71
N LYS A 149 -16.78 -3.65 -51.67
CA LYS A 149 -16.44 -3.68 -53.10
C LYS A 149 -16.58 -2.34 -53.77
N ASP A 150 -17.40 -1.42 -53.23
CA ASP A 150 -17.68 -0.11 -53.80
C ASP A 150 -17.25 1.00 -52.83
N PHE A 151 -16.49 2.01 -53.32
CA PHE A 151 -16.07 3.18 -52.55
C PHE A 151 -16.57 4.45 -53.23
N PRO A 152 -17.35 5.30 -52.54
CA PRO A 152 -17.92 5.03 -51.20
C PRO A 152 -18.97 3.95 -51.21
N PRO A 153 -19.09 3.15 -50.08
CA PRO A 153 -20.05 2.05 -50.02
C PRO A 153 -21.48 2.53 -50.25
N SER A 154 -22.26 1.71 -50.93
CA SER A 154 -23.65 2.04 -51.27
C SER A 154 -24.47 2.23 -49.95
N PRO A 155 -25.56 3.03 -49.96
CA PRO A 155 -26.40 3.26 -48.78
C PRO A 155 -27.04 2.00 -48.20
N SER A 156 -27.01 0.89 -48.91
CA SER A 156 -27.51 -0.42 -48.48
C SER A 156 -26.51 -1.22 -47.60
N GLU A 157 -25.21 -0.89 -47.67
CA GLU A 157 -24.17 -1.47 -46.80
C GLU A 157 -23.99 -0.56 -45.60
N ARG A 158 -24.61 -0.91 -44.44
CA ARG A 158 -24.57 -0.17 -43.18
C ARG A 158 -23.21 -0.25 -42.46
N THR A 159 -22.11 -0.28 -43.18
CA THR A 159 -20.76 -0.21 -42.58
C THR A 159 -20.38 1.25 -42.27
N GLN A 160 -20.43 1.61 -41.01
CA GLN A 160 -19.99 2.93 -40.58
C GLN A 160 -18.45 2.98 -40.67
N PRO A 161 -17.89 4.01 -41.37
CA PRO A 161 -16.44 4.16 -41.45
C PRO A 161 -15.82 4.42 -40.06
N ILE A 162 -14.63 3.88 -39.87
CA ILE A 162 -13.79 4.15 -38.71
C ILE A 162 -13.07 5.47 -38.95
N THR A 163 -13.08 6.37 -37.98
CA THR A 163 -12.37 7.66 -38.07
C THR A 163 -10.90 7.45 -37.75
N ILE A 164 -10.02 8.04 -38.59
CA ILE A 164 -8.57 8.02 -38.40
C ILE A 164 -8.07 9.40 -38.03
N LYS A 165 -7.10 9.49 -37.17
CA LYS A 165 -6.40 10.73 -36.79
C LYS A 165 -4.89 10.54 -36.82
N ARG A 166 -4.17 11.51 -37.34
CA ARG A 166 -2.73 11.62 -37.37
C ARG A 166 -2.28 12.57 -36.27
N GLY A 167 -1.29 12.16 -35.49
CA GLY A 167 -0.75 12.92 -34.35
C GLY A 167 -1.63 12.87 -33.11
N VAL A 168 -0.99 12.75 -31.96
CA VAL A 168 -1.64 12.66 -30.65
C VAL A 168 -2.38 13.96 -30.29
N GLU A 169 -1.95 15.09 -30.80
CA GLU A 169 -2.56 16.40 -30.60
C GLU A 169 -3.93 16.55 -31.28
N ASN A 170 -4.25 15.66 -32.21
CA ASN A 170 -5.52 15.67 -32.96
C ASN A 170 -6.58 14.71 -32.36
N ILE A 171 -6.28 14.08 -31.24
CA ILE A 171 -7.23 13.26 -30.52
C ILE A 171 -7.57 13.90 -29.15
N PRO A 172 -8.81 13.77 -28.64
CA PRO A 172 -9.20 14.29 -27.35
C PRO A 172 -8.66 13.38 -26.24
N LEU A 173 -7.36 13.46 -25.98
CA LEU A 173 -6.65 12.68 -24.97
C LEU A 173 -5.83 13.62 -24.10
N GLU A 174 -6.07 13.55 -22.79
CA GLU A 174 -5.26 14.28 -21.82
C GLU A 174 -4.00 13.47 -21.50
N ILE A 175 -2.84 14.05 -21.80
CA ILE A 175 -1.54 13.43 -21.54
C ILE A 175 -0.90 14.16 -20.36
N PRO A 176 -0.60 13.42 -19.27
CA PRO A 176 0.09 14.01 -18.11
C PRO A 176 1.51 14.47 -18.48
N GLU A 177 1.99 15.54 -17.88
CA GLU A 177 3.37 16.01 -18.10
C GLU A 177 4.40 15.02 -17.60
N GLY A 178 4.18 14.43 -16.44
CA GLY A 178 5.07 13.49 -15.77
C GLY A 178 5.13 13.76 -14.27
N GLU A 179 5.81 12.90 -13.56
CA GLU A 179 6.03 13.04 -12.12
C GLU A 179 7.41 13.65 -11.85
N PRO A 180 7.58 14.47 -10.78
CA PRO A 180 8.89 14.93 -10.37
C PRO A 180 9.86 13.76 -10.15
N GLU A 181 11.10 13.92 -10.60
CA GLU A 181 12.13 12.87 -10.41
C GLU A 181 12.55 12.74 -8.93
N ILE A 182 12.56 13.87 -8.21
CA ILE A 182 12.94 13.89 -6.80
C ILE A 182 11.83 13.27 -5.96
N VAL A 183 12.19 12.33 -5.13
CA VAL A 183 11.32 11.75 -4.10
C VAL A 183 11.70 12.33 -2.75
N ASP A 184 10.78 13.05 -2.11
CA ASP A 184 11.00 13.67 -0.80
C ASP A 184 10.70 12.72 0.35
N HIS A 185 9.78 11.79 0.13
CA HIS A 185 9.30 10.89 1.15
C HIS A 185 8.83 9.56 0.56
N LEU A 186 9.07 8.47 1.27
CA LEU A 186 8.62 7.12 0.90
C LEU A 186 7.57 6.64 1.91
N VAL A 187 6.47 6.08 1.41
CA VAL A 187 5.38 5.54 2.24
C VAL A 187 5.08 4.10 1.82
N PHE A 188 5.18 3.17 2.77
CA PHE A 188 4.70 1.80 2.57
C PHE A 188 3.25 1.69 3.03
N MET A 189 2.40 1.11 2.20
CA MET A 189 0.96 0.96 2.45
C MET A 189 0.59 -0.51 2.60
N VAL A 190 0.19 -0.90 3.81
CA VAL A 190 -0.19 -2.27 4.17
C VAL A 190 -1.70 -2.39 4.18
N HIS A 191 -2.25 -3.31 3.37
CA HIS A 191 -3.69 -3.53 3.29
C HIS A 191 -4.25 -4.33 4.48
N GLY A 192 -5.58 -4.33 4.59
CA GLY A 192 -6.33 -5.07 5.60
C GLY A 192 -6.58 -6.53 5.24
N ILE A 193 -7.79 -7.00 5.52
CA ILE A 193 -8.24 -8.37 5.25
C ILE A 193 -8.57 -8.57 3.77
N GLY A 194 -8.39 -9.79 3.30
CA GLY A 194 -8.77 -10.22 1.96
C GLY A 194 -7.86 -9.71 0.83
N PRO A 195 -8.08 -10.23 -0.39
CA PRO A 195 -7.29 -9.87 -1.56
C PRO A 195 -7.70 -8.52 -2.20
N ALA A 196 -8.88 -8.02 -1.85
CA ALA A 196 -9.45 -6.78 -2.37
C ALA A 196 -9.47 -5.69 -1.31
N CYS A 197 -9.06 -4.48 -1.68
CA CYS A 197 -8.96 -3.35 -0.77
C CYS A 197 -10.19 -2.43 -0.81
N ASP A 198 -11.14 -2.68 -1.71
CA ASP A 198 -12.36 -1.87 -1.83
C ASP A 198 -13.57 -2.67 -2.35
N ILE A 199 -14.74 -2.01 -2.36
CA ILE A 199 -16.02 -2.59 -2.84
C ILE A 199 -15.97 -3.01 -4.32
N ARG A 200 -15.10 -2.37 -5.13
CA ARG A 200 -14.92 -2.69 -6.54
C ARG A 200 -13.99 -3.89 -6.76
N LEU A 201 -13.63 -4.58 -5.69
CA LEU A 201 -12.72 -5.74 -5.69
C LEU A 201 -11.33 -5.43 -6.30
N ARG A 202 -10.87 -4.19 -6.16
CA ARG A 202 -9.54 -3.78 -6.62
C ARG A 202 -8.47 -4.24 -5.64
N GLY A 203 -7.36 -4.72 -6.19
CA GLY A 203 -6.20 -5.10 -5.38
C GLY A 203 -5.40 -3.88 -4.89
N ILE A 204 -4.53 -4.12 -3.91
CA ILE A 204 -3.73 -3.08 -3.25
C ILE A 204 -2.95 -2.17 -4.22
N VAL A 205 -2.41 -2.71 -5.31
CA VAL A 205 -1.65 -1.92 -6.30
C VAL A 205 -2.52 -0.82 -6.94
N GLN A 206 -3.78 -1.15 -7.28
CA GLN A 206 -4.70 -0.18 -7.87
C GLN A 206 -5.09 0.90 -6.86
N CYS A 207 -5.42 0.50 -5.63
CA CYS A 207 -5.80 1.42 -4.56
C CYS A 207 -4.65 2.38 -4.20
N VAL A 208 -3.41 1.88 -4.10
CA VAL A 208 -2.23 2.72 -3.87
C VAL A 208 -1.96 3.66 -5.05
N ASN A 209 -2.19 3.22 -6.29
CA ASN A 209 -2.06 4.11 -7.46
C ASN A 209 -3.06 5.27 -7.41
N GLU A 210 -4.30 5.04 -7.00
CA GLU A 210 -5.31 6.09 -6.86
C GLU A 210 -4.97 7.05 -5.73
N PHE A 211 -4.53 6.52 -4.58
CA PHE A 211 -4.06 7.35 -3.48
C PHE A 211 -2.86 8.22 -3.89
N ARG A 212 -1.92 7.66 -4.66
CA ARG A 212 -0.78 8.40 -5.23
C ARG A 212 -1.24 9.51 -6.16
N ASN A 213 -2.21 9.24 -7.04
CA ASN A 213 -2.74 10.24 -7.96
C ASN A 213 -3.44 11.39 -7.21
N ALA A 214 -4.26 11.07 -6.20
CA ALA A 214 -4.87 12.06 -5.33
C ALA A 214 -3.80 12.90 -4.61
N SER A 215 -2.78 12.26 -4.04
CA SER A 215 -1.65 12.92 -3.38
C SER A 215 -0.90 13.87 -4.33
N ASN A 216 -0.58 13.43 -5.55
CA ASN A 216 0.09 14.27 -6.55
C ASN A 216 -0.76 15.48 -6.95
N GLY A 217 -2.08 15.30 -7.11
CA GLY A 217 -3.01 16.39 -7.36
C GLY A 217 -3.02 17.44 -6.24
N LEU A 218 -3.03 16.97 -4.98
CA LEU A 218 -3.00 17.81 -3.79
C LEU A 218 -1.64 18.52 -3.61
N LEU A 219 -0.53 17.86 -3.91
CA LEU A 219 0.79 18.50 -3.90
C LEU A 219 0.83 19.68 -4.87
N ASN A 220 0.29 19.50 -6.07
CA ASN A 220 0.26 20.57 -7.07
C ASN A 220 -0.62 21.75 -6.64
N SER A 221 -1.76 21.48 -5.98
CA SER A 221 -2.74 22.52 -5.61
C SER A 221 -2.45 23.23 -4.28
N HIS A 222 -1.83 22.54 -3.31
CA HIS A 222 -1.66 23.06 -1.95
C HIS A 222 -0.22 23.40 -1.55
N PHE A 223 0.80 22.84 -2.24
CA PHE A 223 2.19 22.95 -1.78
C PHE A 223 3.13 23.63 -2.79
N ARG A 224 2.79 23.68 -4.09
CA ARG A 224 3.66 24.24 -5.15
C ARG A 224 3.45 25.72 -5.43
N GLN A 225 2.50 26.38 -4.79
CA GLN A 225 2.23 27.81 -5.02
C GLN A 225 3.11 28.77 -4.21
N SER A 226 3.94 28.26 -3.31
CA SER A 226 4.78 29.09 -2.46
C SER A 226 6.20 29.13 -2.98
N ASP A 227 6.58 30.26 -3.53
CA ASP A 227 7.92 30.73 -3.87
C ASP A 227 8.87 29.83 -4.66
N ASP A 228 9.43 30.38 -5.74
CA ASP A 228 10.42 29.81 -6.67
C ASP A 228 11.72 29.26 -6.04
N LEU A 229 11.83 29.18 -4.72
CA LEU A 229 13.04 28.79 -4.01
C LEU A 229 13.05 27.35 -3.47
N CYS A 230 11.91 26.67 -3.37
CA CYS A 230 11.84 25.29 -2.90
C CYS A 230 11.29 24.37 -3.99
N ILE A 231 12.15 23.53 -4.55
CA ILE A 231 11.72 22.45 -5.46
C ILE A 231 11.13 21.33 -4.60
N ILE A 232 9.80 21.30 -4.49
CA ILE A 232 9.09 20.19 -3.88
C ILE A 232 9.02 19.04 -4.87
N GLY A 233 9.53 17.88 -4.49
CA GLY A 233 9.48 16.66 -5.27
C GLY A 233 8.13 15.96 -5.18
N ARG A 234 8.12 14.67 -4.91
CA ARG A 234 6.89 13.85 -4.73
C ARG A 234 7.02 12.91 -3.55
N VAL A 235 5.89 12.45 -3.06
CA VAL A 235 5.80 11.33 -2.12
C VAL A 235 5.61 10.05 -2.93
N GLU A 236 6.47 9.05 -2.73
CA GLU A 236 6.30 7.74 -3.35
C GLU A 236 5.55 6.81 -2.40
N TYR A 237 4.53 6.13 -2.93
CA TYR A 237 3.71 5.17 -2.20
C TYR A 237 3.92 3.77 -2.78
N LEU A 238 4.33 2.83 -1.95
CA LEU A 238 4.55 1.44 -2.36
C LEU A 238 3.61 0.48 -1.63
N PRO A 239 2.91 -0.39 -2.39
CA PRO A 239 2.01 -1.38 -1.81
C PRO A 239 2.77 -2.53 -1.17
N VAL A 240 2.36 -2.96 0.02
CA VAL A 240 2.84 -4.16 0.70
C VAL A 240 1.75 -5.22 0.65
N ASN A 241 1.99 -6.29 -0.10
CA ASN A 241 1.03 -7.37 -0.27
C ASN A 241 1.46 -8.60 0.54
N TRP A 242 0.70 -8.95 1.57
CA TRP A 242 0.97 -10.10 2.44
C TRP A 242 -0.04 -11.24 2.28
N HIS A 243 -1.27 -10.95 1.81
CA HIS A 243 -2.37 -11.91 1.70
C HIS A 243 -2.01 -13.13 0.83
N LYS A 244 -1.33 -12.92 -0.29
CA LYS A 244 -0.92 -14.00 -1.20
C LYS A 244 -0.04 -15.06 -0.54
N VAL A 245 0.79 -14.69 0.43
CA VAL A 245 1.69 -15.65 1.10
C VAL A 245 0.89 -16.51 2.08
N LEU A 246 -0.07 -15.91 2.79
CA LEU A 246 -0.95 -16.64 3.69
C LEU A 246 -1.87 -17.60 2.94
N HIS A 247 -2.52 -17.13 1.88
CA HIS A 247 -3.52 -17.86 1.08
C HIS A 247 -2.92 -18.57 -0.14
N GLY A 248 -1.60 -18.67 -0.23
CA GLY A 248 -0.90 -19.37 -1.30
C GLY A 248 -0.77 -20.87 -1.06
N GLU A 249 -0.19 -21.55 -2.04
CA GLU A 249 0.06 -23.01 -1.95
C GLU A 249 1.03 -23.38 -0.80
N THR A 250 1.83 -22.42 -0.34
CA THR A 250 2.86 -22.62 0.69
C THR A 250 2.28 -23.00 2.05
N THR A 251 1.18 -22.40 2.47
CA THR A 251 0.52 -22.68 3.74
C THR A 251 -0.48 -23.83 3.63
N GLY A 252 -1.08 -24.01 2.46
CA GLY A 252 -2.15 -24.98 2.20
C GLY A 252 -3.46 -24.71 2.94
N VAL A 253 -3.55 -23.58 3.68
CA VAL A 253 -4.67 -23.27 4.57
C VAL A 253 -6.01 -23.17 3.83
N ASP A 254 -6.03 -22.65 2.61
CA ASP A 254 -7.25 -22.51 1.82
C ASP A 254 -7.84 -23.88 1.45
N LYS A 255 -6.99 -24.85 1.07
CA LYS A 255 -7.43 -26.22 0.77
C LYS A 255 -7.99 -26.91 2.03
N ASP A 256 -7.41 -26.66 3.18
CA ASP A 256 -7.90 -27.21 4.44
C ASP A 256 -9.23 -26.59 4.86
N ILE A 257 -9.40 -25.28 4.70
CA ILE A 257 -10.66 -24.58 4.94
C ILE A 257 -11.74 -25.01 3.93
N GLU A 258 -11.41 -25.10 2.64
CA GLU A 258 -12.33 -25.56 1.60
C GLU A 258 -12.89 -26.95 1.93
N ARG A 259 -12.03 -27.87 2.37
CA ARG A 259 -12.42 -29.26 2.73
C ARG A 259 -13.45 -29.34 3.85
N ILE A 260 -13.42 -28.39 4.81
CA ILE A 260 -14.36 -28.34 5.95
C ILE A 260 -15.53 -27.37 5.72
N THR A 261 -15.50 -26.60 4.64
CA THR A 261 -16.54 -25.62 4.30
C THR A 261 -17.80 -26.31 3.81
N LEU A 262 -18.96 -25.97 4.39
CA LEU A 262 -20.24 -26.53 3.97
C LEU A 262 -20.64 -26.04 2.57
N PRO A 263 -21.29 -26.85 1.74
CA PRO A 263 -21.63 -26.51 0.36
C PRO A 263 -22.77 -25.47 0.24
N SER A 264 -23.54 -25.26 1.31
CA SER A 264 -24.65 -24.31 1.31
C SER A 264 -24.15 -22.86 1.33
N ILE A 265 -24.89 -21.92 0.70
CA ILE A 265 -24.53 -20.49 0.62
C ILE A 265 -23.06 -20.25 0.22
N SER A 266 -22.57 -20.99 -0.75
CA SER A 266 -21.14 -21.10 -1.12
C SER A 266 -20.45 -19.74 -1.35
N ARG A 267 -21.10 -18.80 -2.04
CA ARG A 267 -20.54 -17.45 -2.29
C ARG A 267 -20.32 -16.66 -1.01
N LEU A 268 -21.24 -16.72 -0.04
CA LEU A 268 -21.10 -16.01 1.23
C LEU A 268 -20.00 -16.67 2.09
N ARG A 269 -19.94 -18.00 2.09
CA ARG A 269 -18.88 -18.72 2.80
C ARG A 269 -17.51 -18.46 2.20
N GLN A 270 -17.41 -18.45 0.88
CA GLN A 270 -16.16 -18.11 0.21
C GLN A 270 -15.72 -16.69 0.55
N PHE A 271 -16.63 -15.71 0.47
CA PHE A 271 -16.33 -14.35 0.91
C PHE A 271 -15.85 -14.30 2.36
N SER A 272 -16.49 -15.03 3.28
CA SER A 272 -16.07 -15.11 4.68
C SER A 272 -14.70 -15.75 4.82
N ASN A 273 -14.42 -16.83 4.07
CA ASN A 273 -13.14 -17.51 4.09
C ASN A 273 -12.01 -16.65 3.51
N ASP A 274 -12.29 -15.88 2.47
CA ASP A 274 -11.30 -15.03 1.80
C ASP A 274 -11.02 -13.72 2.55
N THR A 275 -11.82 -13.37 3.57
CA THR A 275 -11.72 -12.07 4.25
C THR A 275 -11.73 -12.19 5.78
N VAL A 276 -12.83 -12.64 6.38
CA VAL A 276 -13.01 -12.58 7.84
C VAL A 276 -12.02 -13.49 8.57
N LEU A 277 -11.61 -14.60 7.94
CA LEU A 277 -10.65 -15.53 8.55
C LEU A 277 -9.25 -14.93 8.77
N ASP A 278 -8.85 -13.92 8.01
CA ASP A 278 -7.57 -13.23 8.21
C ASP A 278 -7.41 -12.69 9.63
N LEU A 279 -8.49 -12.20 10.24
CA LEU A 279 -8.49 -11.77 11.64
C LEU A 279 -8.20 -12.94 12.60
N PHE A 280 -8.78 -14.12 12.32
CA PHE A 280 -8.54 -15.30 13.13
C PHE A 280 -7.14 -15.86 12.90
N PHE A 281 -6.64 -15.83 11.67
CA PHE A 281 -5.26 -16.20 11.36
C PHE A 281 -4.26 -15.31 12.09
N TYR A 282 -4.49 -14.00 12.11
CA TYR A 282 -3.61 -13.08 12.84
C TYR A 282 -3.62 -13.33 14.36
N ASN A 283 -4.73 -13.79 14.92
CA ASN A 283 -4.81 -14.20 16.32
C ASN A 283 -4.32 -15.65 16.59
N SER A 284 -4.01 -16.41 15.54
CA SER A 284 -3.46 -17.75 15.64
C SER A 284 -1.94 -17.68 15.76
N ALA A 285 -1.39 -18.31 16.77
CA ALA A 285 0.06 -18.41 16.96
C ALA A 285 0.81 -18.95 15.73
N THR A 286 0.19 -19.87 15.00
CA THR A 286 0.78 -20.52 13.82
C THR A 286 0.91 -19.56 12.65
N TYR A 287 -0.14 -18.77 12.39
CA TYR A 287 -0.19 -17.90 11.19
C TYR A 287 0.25 -16.47 11.47
N CYS A 288 0.14 -15.98 12.70
CA CYS A 288 0.59 -14.65 13.10
C CYS A 288 2.06 -14.44 12.75
N GLN A 289 2.93 -15.39 13.09
CA GLN A 289 4.36 -15.32 12.75
C GLN A 289 4.57 -15.19 11.24
N THR A 290 3.89 -16.02 10.44
CA THR A 290 3.98 -15.95 8.97
C THR A 290 3.56 -14.60 8.43
N ILE A 291 2.48 -14.02 8.96
CA ILE A 291 1.97 -12.70 8.53
C ILE A 291 2.98 -11.60 8.88
N VAL A 292 3.46 -11.58 10.11
CA VAL A 292 4.42 -10.58 10.60
C VAL A 292 5.74 -10.66 9.84
N ASP A 293 6.27 -11.87 9.66
CA ASP A 293 7.49 -12.11 8.88
C ASP A 293 7.34 -11.65 7.44
N THR A 294 6.20 -11.95 6.81
CA THR A 294 5.91 -11.54 5.43
C THR A 294 5.84 -10.03 5.30
N VAL A 295 5.09 -9.34 6.17
CA VAL A 295 4.96 -7.88 6.11
C VAL A 295 6.30 -7.20 6.33
N ALA A 296 7.05 -7.58 7.35
CA ALA A 296 8.34 -6.97 7.67
C ALA A 296 9.39 -7.24 6.58
N SER A 297 9.47 -8.49 6.08
CA SER A 297 10.40 -8.86 5.02
C SER A 297 10.08 -8.14 3.72
N GLU A 298 8.80 -8.03 3.36
CA GLU A 298 8.39 -7.31 2.15
C GLU A 298 8.67 -5.81 2.24
N ILE A 299 8.40 -5.17 3.39
CA ILE A 299 8.77 -3.77 3.63
C ILE A 299 10.28 -3.58 3.47
N ASN A 300 11.10 -4.42 4.10
CA ASN A 300 12.56 -4.34 4.01
C ASN A 300 13.08 -4.59 2.58
N ARG A 301 12.49 -5.56 1.86
CA ARG A 301 12.79 -5.84 0.45
C ARG A 301 12.48 -4.63 -0.44
N LEU A 302 11.29 -4.07 -0.31
CA LEU A 302 10.86 -2.89 -1.06
C LEU A 302 11.72 -1.67 -0.75
N HIS A 303 12.07 -1.46 0.51
CA HIS A 303 12.96 -0.37 0.94
C HIS A 303 14.35 -0.50 0.30
N SER A 304 14.97 -1.68 0.36
CA SER A 304 16.26 -1.94 -0.25
C SER A 304 16.24 -1.71 -1.77
N LEU A 305 15.21 -2.25 -2.44
CA LEU A 305 15.03 -2.09 -3.88
C LEU A 305 14.79 -0.61 -4.26
N PHE A 306 14.02 0.13 -3.47
CA PHE A 306 13.78 1.55 -3.69
C PHE A 306 15.08 2.35 -3.58
N LEU A 307 15.92 2.11 -2.58
CA LEU A 307 17.20 2.79 -2.41
C LEU A 307 18.16 2.48 -3.57
N GLN A 308 18.19 1.24 -4.05
CA GLN A 308 19.01 0.88 -5.24
C GLN A 308 18.57 1.68 -6.48
N ARG A 309 17.27 1.89 -6.65
CA ARG A 309 16.74 2.65 -7.80
C ARG A 309 16.78 4.16 -7.62
N ASN A 310 16.87 4.64 -6.40
CA ASN A 310 16.92 6.06 -6.05
C ASN A 310 18.11 6.36 -5.15
N PRO A 311 19.35 6.26 -5.66
CA PRO A 311 20.57 6.36 -4.84
C PRO A 311 20.79 7.74 -4.19
N HIS A 312 20.08 8.77 -4.67
CA HIS A 312 20.12 10.13 -4.13
C HIS A 312 18.98 10.42 -3.15
N PHE A 313 18.22 9.41 -2.77
CA PHE A 313 17.14 9.60 -1.81
C PHE A 313 17.70 9.89 -0.41
N THR A 314 17.35 11.05 0.12
CA THR A 314 17.72 11.51 1.47
C THR A 314 16.49 11.81 2.35
N GLY A 315 15.31 11.48 1.81
CA GLY A 315 14.04 11.72 2.50
C GLY A 315 13.77 10.73 3.62
N HIS A 316 12.60 10.87 4.22
CA HIS A 316 12.16 10.01 5.31
C HIS A 316 11.19 8.92 4.82
N VAL A 317 10.96 7.93 5.68
CA VAL A 317 10.03 6.84 5.42
C VAL A 317 8.88 6.88 6.42
N SER A 318 7.65 6.63 5.97
CA SER A 318 6.47 6.47 6.81
C SER A 318 5.69 5.21 6.43
N LEU A 319 4.78 4.81 7.31
CA LEU A 319 3.94 3.64 7.15
C LEU A 319 2.46 4.04 7.18
N VAL A 320 1.67 3.42 6.31
CA VAL A 320 0.20 3.48 6.35
C VAL A 320 -0.33 2.07 6.48
N GLY A 321 -1.17 1.82 7.45
CA GLY A 321 -1.87 0.54 7.62
C GLY A 321 -3.38 0.72 7.56
N HIS A 322 -4.05 -0.04 6.73
CA HIS A 322 -5.51 -0.07 6.66
C HIS A 322 -6.06 -1.29 7.40
N SER A 323 -7.10 -1.09 8.21
CA SER A 323 -7.79 -2.19 8.89
C SER A 323 -6.82 -3.10 9.67
N LEU A 324 -6.82 -4.42 9.42
CA LEU A 324 -5.87 -5.38 10.00
C LEU A 324 -4.41 -5.00 9.73
N GLY A 325 -4.09 -4.44 8.56
CA GLY A 325 -2.73 -3.98 8.26
C GLY A 325 -2.21 -2.94 9.25
N SER A 326 -3.10 -2.12 9.82
CA SER A 326 -2.74 -1.17 10.88
C SER A 326 -2.38 -1.87 12.20
N LEU A 327 -3.07 -2.95 12.56
CA LEU A 327 -2.77 -3.74 13.75
C LEU A 327 -1.43 -4.48 13.60
N ILE A 328 -1.17 -5.08 12.42
CA ILE A 328 0.10 -5.74 12.12
C ILE A 328 1.26 -4.75 12.28
N LEU A 329 1.13 -3.55 11.72
CA LEU A 329 2.16 -2.50 11.82
C LEU A 329 2.31 -2.00 13.25
N PHE A 330 1.21 -1.85 14.01
CA PHE A 330 1.26 -1.44 15.42
C PHE A 330 2.06 -2.44 16.26
N ASP A 331 1.76 -3.72 16.13
CA ASP A 331 2.46 -4.78 16.85
C ASP A 331 3.94 -4.85 16.41
N LEU A 332 4.21 -4.72 15.10
CA LEU A 332 5.58 -4.69 14.58
C LEU A 332 6.38 -3.50 15.15
N LEU A 333 5.80 -2.29 15.16
CA LEU A 333 6.46 -1.07 15.65
C LEU A 333 6.66 -1.07 17.16
N THR A 334 5.75 -1.67 17.91
CA THR A 334 5.85 -1.83 19.37
C THR A 334 7.04 -2.71 19.76
N ASN A 335 7.40 -3.66 18.91
CA ASN A 335 8.46 -4.65 19.16
C ASN A 335 9.78 -4.37 18.40
N GLN A 336 9.97 -3.13 17.91
CA GLN A 336 11.26 -2.71 17.38
C GLN A 336 12.25 -2.44 18.50
N LYS A 337 13.56 -2.60 18.22
CA LYS A 337 14.65 -2.33 19.16
C LYS A 337 15.24 -0.93 18.89
N THR A 338 15.57 -0.21 19.93
CA THR A 338 16.32 1.05 19.79
C THR A 338 17.80 0.76 19.53
N SER A 339 18.52 1.72 18.93
CA SER A 339 19.98 1.60 18.77
C SER A 339 20.72 1.47 20.12
N ALA A 340 20.14 1.98 21.21
CA ALA A 340 20.67 1.81 22.56
C ALA A 340 20.52 0.35 23.04
N ASP A 341 19.43 -0.32 22.68
CA ASP A 341 19.22 -1.74 23.02
C ASP A 341 20.15 -2.65 22.20
N ALA A 342 20.41 -2.29 20.92
CA ALA A 342 21.36 -3.01 20.07
C ALA A 342 22.80 -2.88 20.61
N THR A 343 23.22 -1.67 21.01
CA THR A 343 24.56 -1.45 21.61
C THR A 343 24.67 -2.04 23.01
N ALA A 344 23.58 -2.08 23.78
CA ALA A 344 23.57 -2.76 25.07
C ALA A 344 23.71 -4.28 24.93
N HIS A 345 23.16 -4.85 23.85
CA HIS A 345 23.33 -6.28 23.52
C HIS A 345 24.75 -6.56 23.00
N GLU A 346 25.30 -5.72 22.12
CA GLU A 346 26.71 -5.81 21.70
C GLU A 346 27.69 -5.53 22.84
N LEU A 347 27.37 -4.57 23.74
CA LEU A 347 28.19 -4.31 24.93
C LEU A 347 28.00 -5.38 26.03
N GLN A 348 26.89 -6.11 26.06
CA GLN A 348 26.75 -7.30 26.89
C GLN A 348 27.41 -8.53 26.30
N GLU A 349 27.57 -8.62 24.98
CA GLU A 349 28.43 -9.62 24.34
C GLU A 349 29.92 -9.27 24.50
N ASP A 350 30.31 -7.96 24.52
CA ASP A 350 31.70 -7.53 24.70
C ASP A 350 32.15 -7.33 26.16
N THR A 351 31.24 -7.30 27.14
CA THR A 351 31.61 -7.16 28.56
C THR A 351 31.48 -8.46 29.36
N HIS A 352 31.15 -9.58 28.75
CA HIS A 352 31.56 -10.84 29.31
C HIS A 352 33.07 -10.98 29.11
N VAL A 353 33.79 -10.38 30.08
CA VAL A 353 35.15 -10.80 30.40
C VAL A 353 35.20 -12.33 30.26
N ASP A 354 36.03 -12.73 29.34
CA ASP A 354 36.54 -14.06 29.12
C ASP A 354 36.74 -14.82 30.46
N THR A 355 35.67 -15.36 31.00
CA THR A 355 35.74 -16.53 31.87
C THR A 355 35.45 -17.70 30.95
N GLY A 356 36.51 -18.12 30.26
CA GLY A 356 36.73 -19.37 29.60
C GLY A 356 35.45 -20.11 29.22
N CYS A 357 34.91 -19.89 28.00
CA CYS A 357 34.13 -20.92 27.33
C CYS A 357 35.06 -22.06 26.94
N SER A 358 35.57 -22.74 27.93
CA SER A 358 36.25 -24.02 27.78
C SER A 358 35.25 -24.99 27.18
N SER A 359 35.54 -25.52 26.01
CA SER A 359 34.94 -26.75 25.52
C SER A 359 35.04 -27.78 26.65
N PHE A 360 33.91 -28.02 27.32
CA PHE A 360 33.88 -29.05 28.37
C PHE A 360 34.20 -30.39 27.72
N GLU A 361 35.32 -30.99 28.11
CA GLU A 361 35.73 -32.30 27.62
C GLU A 361 35.03 -33.43 28.33
N SER A 362 34.37 -33.12 29.49
CA SER A 362 33.67 -34.12 30.29
C SER A 362 32.34 -33.63 30.87
N LEU A 363 31.41 -34.58 31.12
CA LEU A 363 30.13 -34.32 31.80
C LEU A 363 30.35 -33.76 33.22
N GLU A 364 31.41 -34.18 33.90
CA GLU A 364 31.77 -33.72 35.23
C GLU A 364 32.12 -32.24 35.26
N GLU A 365 32.89 -31.77 34.29
CA GLU A 365 33.22 -30.34 34.16
C GLU A 365 32.01 -29.49 33.86
N ALA A 366 31.15 -29.98 32.96
CA ALA A 366 29.89 -29.29 32.62
C ALA A 366 28.95 -29.15 33.83
N LEU A 367 28.83 -30.18 34.63
CA LEU A 367 28.01 -30.17 35.86
C LEU A 367 28.62 -29.23 36.91
N LYS A 368 29.95 -29.28 37.09
CA LYS A 368 30.68 -28.45 38.05
C LYS A 368 30.56 -26.95 37.74
N SER A 369 30.68 -26.58 36.46
CA SER A 369 30.55 -25.17 36.06
C SER A 369 29.14 -24.58 36.30
N HIS A 370 28.14 -25.43 36.39
CA HIS A 370 26.74 -25.03 36.63
C HIS A 370 26.24 -25.31 38.07
N GLY A 371 27.14 -25.77 38.94
CA GLY A 371 26.80 -26.09 40.33
C GLY A 371 25.77 -27.23 40.44
N LEU A 372 25.96 -28.29 39.64
CA LEU A 372 25.07 -29.46 39.55
C LEU A 372 25.80 -30.77 39.84
N GLU A 373 26.92 -30.71 40.55
CA GLU A 373 27.78 -31.88 40.85
C GLU A 373 27.04 -32.97 41.60
N GLU A 374 26.07 -32.62 42.44
CA GLU A 374 25.26 -33.56 43.23
C GLU A 374 24.43 -34.50 42.33
N HIS A 375 24.17 -34.13 41.08
CA HIS A 375 23.39 -34.94 40.14
C HIS A 375 24.23 -35.82 39.22
N LEU A 376 25.57 -35.78 39.32
CA LEU A 376 26.49 -36.60 38.54
C LEU A 376 26.22 -38.10 38.72
N ASN A 377 26.01 -38.54 39.93
CA ASN A 377 25.75 -39.94 40.24
C ASN A 377 24.45 -40.47 39.59
N VAL A 378 23.43 -39.63 39.47
CA VAL A 378 22.15 -39.99 38.82
C VAL A 378 22.36 -40.17 37.31
N LEU A 379 23.09 -39.27 36.68
CA LEU A 379 23.35 -39.33 35.22
C LEU A 379 24.30 -40.50 34.89
N GLN A 380 25.32 -40.75 35.70
CA GLN A 380 26.24 -41.87 35.52
C GLN A 380 25.55 -43.25 35.71
N ARG A 381 24.64 -43.35 36.66
CA ARG A 381 23.87 -44.59 36.87
C ARG A 381 23.02 -44.94 35.65
N GLU A 382 22.47 -43.94 34.97
CA GLU A 382 21.68 -44.10 33.75
C GLU A 382 22.53 -44.05 32.47
N GLN A 383 23.89 -44.10 32.64
CA GLN A 383 24.87 -44.09 31.54
C GLN A 383 24.74 -42.88 30.60
N VAL A 384 24.35 -41.74 31.14
CA VAL A 384 24.22 -40.48 30.37
C VAL A 384 25.58 -39.79 30.36
N ASP A 385 26.23 -39.74 29.20
CA ASP A 385 27.42 -38.94 28.91
C ASP A 385 27.09 -37.61 28.18
N MET A 386 28.07 -36.82 27.81
CA MET A 386 27.85 -35.54 27.11
C MET A 386 27.13 -35.71 25.79
N GLU A 387 27.37 -36.79 25.05
CA GLU A 387 26.77 -37.04 23.75
C GLU A 387 25.28 -37.45 23.89
N SER A 388 25.02 -38.43 24.75
CA SER A 388 23.65 -38.86 25.08
C SER A 388 22.84 -37.78 25.79
N LEU A 389 23.47 -36.93 26.61
CA LEU A 389 22.81 -35.76 27.21
C LEU A 389 22.28 -34.79 26.15
N THR A 390 22.97 -34.68 25.01
CA THR A 390 22.48 -33.84 23.90
C THR A 390 21.22 -34.37 23.23
N LEU A 391 20.95 -35.65 23.36
CA LEU A 391 19.78 -36.33 22.79
C LEU A 391 18.63 -36.40 23.77
N CYS A 392 18.88 -36.20 25.09
CA CYS A 392 17.85 -36.21 26.11
C CYS A 392 16.88 -35.03 25.96
N SER A 393 15.59 -35.35 26.13
CA SER A 393 14.54 -34.36 26.32
C SER A 393 14.42 -33.96 27.79
N GLU A 394 13.73 -32.87 28.10
CA GLU A 394 13.44 -32.47 29.48
C GLU A 394 12.65 -33.55 30.22
N LYS A 395 11.83 -34.31 29.50
CA LYS A 395 11.04 -35.43 30.06
C LYS A 395 11.93 -36.60 30.44
N ASP A 396 12.93 -36.93 29.61
CA ASP A 396 13.88 -38.01 29.91
C ASP A 396 14.66 -37.70 31.20
N LEU A 397 15.08 -36.42 31.36
CA LEU A 397 15.72 -35.97 32.60
C LEU A 397 14.79 -35.98 33.82
N GLN A 398 13.48 -35.84 33.61
CA GLN A 398 12.48 -35.99 34.66
C GLN A 398 12.29 -37.44 35.05
N ASP A 399 12.24 -38.33 34.08
CA ASP A 399 11.98 -39.75 34.29
C ASP A 399 13.14 -40.41 35.05
N ILE A 400 14.37 -39.90 34.92
CA ILE A 400 15.53 -40.32 35.72
C ILE A 400 15.62 -39.63 37.09
N GLY A 401 14.63 -38.79 37.44
CA GLY A 401 14.48 -38.21 38.78
C GLY A 401 15.20 -36.87 39.02
N LEU A 402 15.63 -36.15 37.99
CA LEU A 402 16.21 -34.81 38.18
C LEU A 402 15.13 -33.79 38.56
N PRO A 403 15.36 -32.92 39.57
CA PRO A 403 14.48 -31.81 39.91
C PRO A 403 14.37 -30.76 38.77
N LEU A 404 13.31 -29.95 38.76
CA LEU A 404 13.01 -29.01 37.69
C LEU A 404 14.14 -28.02 37.42
N GLY A 405 14.74 -27.44 38.45
CA GLY A 405 15.84 -26.44 38.32
C GLY A 405 17.07 -27.05 37.63
N PRO A 406 17.63 -28.15 38.13
CA PRO A 406 18.73 -28.86 37.48
C PRO A 406 18.45 -29.28 36.05
N ARG A 407 17.25 -29.75 35.71
CA ARG A 407 16.87 -30.09 34.33
C ARG A 407 16.97 -28.88 33.41
N LYS A 408 16.44 -27.73 33.81
CA LYS A 408 16.49 -26.49 33.00
C LYS A 408 17.93 -26.04 32.78
N LYS A 409 18.78 -26.04 33.80
CA LYS A 409 20.20 -25.67 33.67
C LYS A 409 20.95 -26.62 32.74
N LEU A 410 20.72 -27.94 32.82
CA LEU A 410 21.35 -28.92 31.93
C LEU A 410 20.91 -28.75 30.47
N MET A 411 19.64 -28.49 30.23
CA MET A 411 19.15 -28.25 28.88
C MET A 411 19.75 -26.96 28.25
N ASP A 412 19.99 -25.94 29.07
CA ASP A 412 20.66 -24.69 28.60
C ASP A 412 22.15 -24.94 28.29
N CYS A 413 22.82 -25.70 29.15
CA CYS A 413 24.20 -26.13 28.94
C CYS A 413 24.37 -26.89 27.60
N VAL A 414 23.49 -27.86 27.34
CA VAL A 414 23.47 -28.65 26.09
C VAL A 414 23.27 -27.76 24.87
N LYS A 415 22.38 -26.75 24.94
CA LYS A 415 22.17 -25.78 23.84
C LYS A 415 23.45 -24.98 23.54
N LYS A 416 24.09 -24.44 24.55
CA LYS A 416 25.34 -23.68 24.43
C LYS A 416 26.45 -24.54 23.82
N TRP A 417 26.59 -25.78 24.25
CA TRP A 417 27.58 -26.71 23.73
C TRP A 417 27.33 -27.12 22.28
N LYS A 418 26.07 -27.31 21.86
CA LYS A 418 25.71 -27.53 20.44
C LYS A 418 26.06 -26.35 19.55
N ASN A 419 25.80 -25.12 19.99
CA ASN A 419 26.08 -23.91 19.23
C ASN A 419 27.57 -23.65 19.07
N SER A 420 28.42 -24.00 20.06
CA SER A 420 29.86 -23.84 19.99
C SER A 420 30.55 -24.80 18.98
N ARG A 421 29.98 -25.96 18.71
CA ARG A 421 30.50 -26.95 17.73
C ARG A 421 30.12 -26.60 16.26
N ILE A 422 29.06 -25.84 16.02
CA ILE A 422 28.61 -25.46 14.67
C ILE A 422 29.48 -24.32 14.11
N GLY A 423 30.23 -23.58 14.94
CA GLY A 423 31.10 -22.47 14.54
C GLY A 423 32.47 -22.87 13.99
N SER A 424 32.88 -24.14 14.00
CA SER A 424 34.21 -24.61 13.59
C SER A 424 34.13 -25.70 12.52
N GLY A 425 33.78 -25.36 11.31
CA GLY A 425 33.80 -26.31 10.19
C GLY A 425 33.58 -25.63 8.86
N ASN A 426 34.60 -25.60 8.02
CA ASN A 426 34.63 -25.09 6.65
C ASN A 426 33.51 -25.64 5.77
N ALA A 427 32.94 -24.77 4.93
CA ALA A 427 32.05 -25.11 3.83
C ALA A 427 32.71 -26.06 2.83
N PRO A 428 31.95 -26.98 2.21
CA PRO A 428 31.79 -26.87 0.77
C PRO A 428 30.34 -26.95 0.28
N GLN A 429 30.16 -26.34 -0.86
CA GLN A 429 28.94 -26.28 -1.67
C GLN A 429 28.44 -27.67 -2.05
N ASN A 430 27.12 -27.86 -2.02
CA ASN A 430 26.25 -28.24 -3.15
C ASN A 430 24.86 -28.70 -2.68
N GLU A 431 23.90 -28.07 -3.28
CA GLU A 431 22.58 -28.57 -3.73
C GLU A 431 21.93 -29.76 -3.02
N THR A 432 20.79 -29.51 -2.42
CA THR A 432 19.48 -30.03 -2.89
C THR A 432 18.37 -29.50 -2.00
N LEU A 433 17.39 -28.86 -2.66
CA LEU A 433 16.08 -28.53 -2.09
C LEU A 433 15.41 -29.82 -1.61
N SER A 434 15.15 -29.91 -0.33
CA SER A 434 14.08 -30.75 0.20
C SER A 434 13.33 -30.00 1.28
N THR A 435 12.15 -29.57 0.89
CA THR A 435 11.10 -28.99 1.71
C THR A 435 10.70 -29.97 2.81
N SER A 436 11.15 -29.73 4.01
CA SER A 436 10.49 -30.30 5.18
C SER A 436 10.07 -29.14 6.09
N LEU A 437 8.77 -28.93 6.16
CA LEU A 437 8.11 -28.12 7.18
C LEU A 437 8.43 -28.72 8.56
N GLY A 438 9.58 -28.32 9.08
CA GLY A 438 9.90 -28.58 10.48
C GLY A 438 9.12 -27.62 11.35
N MET A 439 8.13 -28.15 12.08
CA MET A 439 7.53 -27.49 13.24
C MET A 439 8.63 -26.94 14.13
N ARG A 440 8.87 -25.62 14.06
CA ARG A 440 9.74 -24.95 15.02
C ARG A 440 9.02 -24.89 16.36
N LYS A 441 9.49 -25.66 17.31
CA LYS A 441 9.08 -25.54 18.70
C LYS A 441 9.43 -24.13 19.20
N ALA A 442 8.43 -23.45 19.74
CA ALA A 442 8.58 -22.17 20.40
C ALA A 442 9.64 -22.23 21.49
N HIS A 443 10.61 -21.34 21.42
CA HIS A 443 11.58 -21.09 22.47
C HIS A 443 11.12 -19.95 23.34
N GLU A 444 10.86 -20.24 24.63
CA GLU A 444 10.75 -19.21 25.65
C GLU A 444 12.10 -18.49 25.79
N HIS A 445 12.17 -17.26 25.33
CA HIS A 445 13.13 -16.29 25.83
C HIS A 445 12.41 -15.33 26.77
N GLN A 446 12.54 -15.58 28.06
CA GLN A 446 12.36 -14.57 29.08
C GLN A 446 13.60 -13.66 29.06
N THR A 447 13.54 -12.57 28.33
CA THR A 447 14.31 -11.38 28.64
C THR A 447 13.36 -10.41 29.34
N PRO A 448 13.72 -9.79 30.47
CA PRO A 448 12.95 -8.72 31.07
C PRO A 448 13.16 -7.45 30.25
N THR A 449 12.58 -7.36 29.07
CA THR A 449 12.32 -6.08 28.45
C THR A 449 11.02 -5.61 29.04
N THR A 450 11.09 -4.56 29.84
CA THR A 450 9.97 -3.70 30.22
C THR A 450 9.36 -3.12 28.96
N SER A 451 8.67 -3.93 28.16
CA SER A 451 7.77 -3.43 27.17
C SER A 451 6.55 -2.86 27.90
N ALA A 452 6.23 -1.60 27.71
CA ALA A 452 5.06 -0.93 28.27
C ALA A 452 3.74 -1.58 27.82
N PHE A 453 3.80 -2.64 27.03
CA PHE A 453 2.73 -3.51 26.60
C PHE A 453 3.09 -4.96 26.97
N ASP A 454 2.96 -5.31 28.24
CA ASP A 454 2.96 -6.70 28.67
C ASP A 454 1.58 -7.29 28.30
N TYR A 455 1.49 -7.73 27.04
CA TYR A 455 0.35 -8.52 26.61
C TYR A 455 0.47 -9.87 27.31
N GLN A 456 -0.38 -10.13 28.28
CA GLN A 456 -0.68 -11.52 28.65
C GLN A 456 -1.30 -12.17 27.42
N HIS A 457 -0.48 -12.74 26.55
CA HIS A 457 -0.94 -13.56 25.45
C HIS A 457 -1.82 -14.64 26.05
N PHE A 458 -3.06 -14.73 25.58
CA PHE A 458 -4.08 -15.61 26.06
C PHE A 458 -3.53 -17.00 26.28
N ASN A 459 -3.45 -17.41 27.54
CA ASN A 459 -3.28 -18.79 27.97
C ASN A 459 -4.54 -19.58 27.57
N VAL A 460 -4.72 -19.86 26.30
CA VAL A 460 -5.64 -20.91 25.87
C VAL A 460 -4.88 -22.24 25.99
N GLY A 461 -4.70 -22.68 27.21
CA GLY A 461 -4.47 -24.09 27.60
C GLY A 461 -3.31 -24.89 27.00
N ILE A 462 -2.51 -24.35 26.05
CA ILE A 462 -1.43 -25.09 25.39
C ILE A 462 -0.30 -24.10 25.07
N GLY A 463 0.62 -23.86 26.00
CA GLY A 463 1.90 -23.24 25.79
C GLY A 463 1.86 -21.81 25.22
N GLN A 464 2.48 -20.83 25.86
CA GLN A 464 2.69 -19.48 25.33
C GLN A 464 3.50 -19.58 24.04
N VAL A 465 2.93 -19.14 22.94
CA VAL A 465 3.68 -18.96 21.70
C VAL A 465 4.17 -17.53 21.66
N SER A 466 5.47 -17.36 21.78
CA SER A 466 6.15 -16.10 21.59
C SER A 466 6.21 -15.80 20.09
N ILE A 467 5.75 -14.62 19.66
CA ILE A 467 5.92 -14.09 18.32
C ILE A 467 7.28 -13.38 18.27
N ASP A 468 8.09 -13.72 17.29
CA ASP A 468 9.35 -13.03 17.00
C ASP A 468 9.11 -11.94 15.95
N TYR A 469 9.31 -10.67 16.35
CA TYR A 469 9.03 -9.53 15.48
C TYR A 469 10.30 -9.10 14.75
N PRO A 470 10.34 -9.22 13.39
CA PRO A 470 11.50 -8.80 12.61
C PRO A 470 11.75 -7.29 12.75
N GLN A 471 13.02 -6.89 12.65
CA GLN A 471 13.39 -5.49 12.71
C GLN A 471 13.26 -4.84 11.33
N LEU A 472 12.77 -3.60 11.28
CA LEU A 472 12.74 -2.79 10.06
C LEU A 472 14.13 -2.20 9.81
N ALA A 473 14.52 -2.14 8.54
CA ALA A 473 15.81 -1.59 8.11
C ALA A 473 15.90 -0.05 8.23
N PHE A 474 14.85 0.61 8.73
CA PHE A 474 14.76 2.06 8.89
C PHE A 474 13.87 2.40 10.08
N HIS A 475 13.94 3.67 10.52
CA HIS A 475 13.08 4.21 11.57
C HIS A 475 11.98 5.06 10.94
N PRO A 476 10.70 4.67 11.02
CA PRO A 476 9.62 5.44 10.43
C PRO A 476 9.46 6.81 11.07
N GLN A 477 9.22 7.84 10.25
CA GLN A 477 8.89 9.17 10.74
C GLN A 477 7.48 9.23 11.32
N ALA A 478 6.53 8.57 10.64
CA ALA A 478 5.14 8.52 11.06
C ALA A 478 4.51 7.17 10.69
N PHE A 479 3.52 6.79 11.50
CA PHE A 479 2.62 5.69 11.24
C PHE A 479 1.19 6.21 11.21
N PHE A 480 0.49 6.00 10.09
CA PHE A 480 -0.90 6.35 9.88
C PHE A 480 -1.73 5.07 9.87
N ALA A 481 -2.59 4.91 10.88
CA ALA A 481 -3.55 3.82 10.97
C ALA A 481 -4.91 4.31 10.45
N VAL A 482 -5.42 3.74 9.36
CA VAL A 482 -6.68 4.15 8.75
C VAL A 482 -7.72 3.05 8.89
N GLY A 483 -8.92 3.39 9.37
CA GLY A 483 -9.98 2.42 9.65
C GLY A 483 -9.55 1.31 10.62
N SER A 484 -8.89 1.65 11.68
CA SER A 484 -8.08 0.74 12.49
C SER A 484 -8.82 0.08 13.65
N PRO A 485 -8.73 -1.25 13.82
CA PRO A 485 -9.26 -1.98 14.98
C PRO A 485 -8.29 -2.01 16.18
N ILE A 486 -7.16 -1.26 16.18
CA ILE A 486 -6.13 -1.33 17.23
C ILE A 486 -6.74 -1.18 18.63
N GLY A 487 -7.55 -0.15 18.88
CA GLY A 487 -8.16 0.08 20.20
C GLY A 487 -8.98 -1.11 20.71
N MET A 488 -9.74 -1.75 19.84
CA MET A 488 -10.52 -2.95 20.16
C MET A 488 -9.59 -4.13 20.49
N PHE A 489 -8.58 -4.39 19.66
CA PHE A 489 -7.65 -5.51 19.91
C PHE A 489 -6.82 -5.33 21.18
N LEU A 490 -6.35 -4.11 21.48
CA LEU A 490 -5.69 -3.81 22.74
C LEU A 490 -6.59 -4.14 23.94
N THR A 491 -7.87 -3.75 23.85
CA THR A 491 -8.86 -4.04 24.89
C THR A 491 -9.12 -5.55 25.03
N VAL A 492 -9.30 -6.28 23.93
CA VAL A 492 -9.50 -7.75 23.92
C VAL A 492 -8.28 -8.47 24.50
N ARG A 493 -7.07 -7.96 24.26
CA ARG A 493 -5.81 -8.46 24.82
C ARG A 493 -5.63 -8.08 26.30
N GLY A 494 -6.62 -7.45 26.94
CA GLY A 494 -6.63 -7.11 28.36
C GLY A 494 -6.03 -5.75 28.73
N LEU A 495 -5.57 -4.97 27.75
CA LEU A 495 -5.02 -3.64 28.01
C LEU A 495 -6.17 -2.63 28.22
N LYS A 496 -6.30 -2.10 29.43
CA LYS A 496 -7.32 -1.09 29.75
C LYS A 496 -6.88 0.33 29.49
N ARG A 497 -5.59 0.59 29.60
CA ARG A 497 -4.97 1.92 29.41
C ARG A 497 -3.57 1.76 28.83
N ILE A 498 -3.17 2.71 28.01
CA ILE A 498 -1.82 2.87 27.50
C ILE A 498 -1.09 3.81 28.47
N ASP A 499 0.16 3.50 28.83
CA ASP A 499 0.98 4.40 29.63
C ASP A 499 1.14 5.75 28.87
N PRO A 500 0.76 6.89 29.46
CA PRO A 500 0.92 8.19 28.82
C PRO A 500 2.36 8.53 28.43
N ASN A 501 3.36 7.90 29.06
CA ASN A 501 4.77 8.10 28.72
C ASN A 501 5.27 7.16 27.63
N TYR A 502 4.45 6.20 27.20
CA TYR A 502 4.82 5.27 26.15
C TYR A 502 4.99 5.97 24.81
N SER A 503 6.07 5.64 24.11
CA SER A 503 6.32 5.98 22.70
C SER A 503 6.86 4.78 21.96
N PHE A 504 6.60 4.68 20.65
CA PHE A 504 7.21 3.63 19.86
C PHE A 504 8.74 3.72 19.90
N PRO A 505 9.46 2.59 19.97
CA PRO A 505 10.92 2.58 20.02
C PRO A 505 11.61 3.31 18.86
N THR A 506 11.04 3.18 17.64
CA THR A 506 11.66 3.68 16.41
C THR A 506 10.79 4.63 15.61
N CYS A 507 9.47 4.68 15.84
CA CYS A 507 8.53 5.51 15.09
C CYS A 507 8.23 6.82 15.85
N LYS A 508 8.31 7.96 15.14
CA LYS A 508 8.24 9.29 15.79
C LYS A 508 6.83 9.85 15.94
N GLY A 509 5.88 9.43 15.11
CA GLY A 509 4.51 9.94 15.11
C GLY A 509 3.49 8.85 14.88
N PHE A 510 2.30 8.97 15.47
CA PHE A 510 1.20 8.04 15.30
C PHE A 510 -0.12 8.78 15.12
N TYR A 511 -0.84 8.42 14.06
CA TYR A 511 -2.11 9.03 13.65
C TYR A 511 -3.14 7.95 13.42
N ASN A 512 -4.26 8.01 14.14
CA ASN A 512 -5.40 7.11 13.99
C ASN A 512 -6.51 7.87 13.25
N ILE A 513 -6.76 7.49 12.00
CA ILE A 513 -7.66 8.18 11.08
C ILE A 513 -8.87 7.29 10.83
N PHE A 514 -10.07 7.81 11.03
CA PHE A 514 -11.29 7.01 10.86
C PHE A 514 -12.45 7.81 10.32
N HIS A 515 -13.38 7.11 9.68
CA HIS A 515 -14.67 7.63 9.26
C HIS A 515 -15.68 7.40 10.40
N PRO A 516 -16.60 8.34 10.68
CA PRO A 516 -17.54 8.20 11.83
C PRO A 516 -18.46 6.98 11.73
N PHE A 517 -18.73 6.47 10.52
CA PHE A 517 -19.59 5.30 10.28
C PHE A 517 -18.81 4.01 9.98
N ASP A 518 -17.49 4.02 10.15
CA ASP A 518 -16.68 2.83 9.99
C ASP A 518 -16.87 1.88 11.18
N PRO A 519 -17.44 0.67 10.95
CA PRO A 519 -17.75 -0.27 12.03
C PRO A 519 -16.50 -1.00 12.57
N VAL A 520 -15.36 -0.89 11.88
CA VAL A 520 -14.11 -1.56 12.25
C VAL A 520 -13.17 -0.62 13.01
N ALA A 521 -13.35 0.68 12.87
CA ALA A 521 -12.47 1.68 13.46
C ALA A 521 -12.77 1.94 14.93
N TYR A 522 -11.71 2.07 15.72
CA TYR A 522 -11.81 2.39 17.16
C TYR A 522 -10.85 3.52 17.54
N ARG A 523 -11.24 4.27 18.56
CA ARG A 523 -10.43 5.36 19.11
C ARG A 523 -9.30 4.86 19.98
N ILE A 524 -8.22 5.63 20.04
CA ILE A 524 -7.03 5.35 20.86
C ILE A 524 -6.89 6.34 22.03
N GLU A 525 -7.21 7.63 21.82
CA GLU A 525 -7.07 8.67 22.85
C GLU A 525 -7.77 8.34 24.17
N PRO A 526 -8.98 7.74 24.20
CA PRO A 526 -9.62 7.34 25.47
C PRO A 526 -8.82 6.33 26.29
N MET A 527 -7.87 5.61 25.67
CA MET A 527 -6.96 4.71 26.39
C MET A 527 -5.74 5.42 27.01
N LEU A 528 -5.47 6.66 26.62
CA LEU A 528 -4.33 7.47 27.06
C LEU A 528 -4.70 8.51 28.13
N VAL A 529 -5.88 9.13 27.97
CA VAL A 529 -6.35 10.17 28.89
C VAL A 529 -7.18 9.58 30.07
N SER A 530 -7.42 10.35 31.12
CA SER A 530 -8.28 9.91 32.23
C SER A 530 -9.73 9.82 31.77
N GLN A 531 -10.51 8.93 32.39
CA GLN A 531 -11.93 8.68 32.04
C GLN A 531 -12.82 9.91 32.22
N ASP A 532 -12.39 10.88 33.01
CA ASP A 532 -13.15 12.11 33.29
C ASP A 532 -12.98 13.18 32.20
N VAL A 533 -12.10 12.93 31.22
CA VAL A 533 -11.80 13.89 30.14
C VAL A 533 -12.58 13.49 28.89
N ASP A 534 -13.59 14.26 28.54
CA ASP A 534 -14.27 14.14 27.25
C ASP A 534 -13.45 14.88 26.18
N LEU A 535 -12.70 14.11 25.39
CA LEU A 535 -11.87 14.62 24.33
C LEU A 535 -12.39 14.12 22.97
N PRO A 536 -13.16 14.91 22.22
CA PRO A 536 -13.65 14.52 20.90
C PRO A 536 -12.48 14.35 19.92
N PRO A 537 -12.58 13.48 18.90
CA PRO A 537 -11.56 13.35 17.88
C PRO A 537 -11.39 14.65 17.09
N MET A 538 -10.19 14.86 16.54
CA MET A 538 -9.92 16.02 15.67
C MET A 538 -10.62 15.84 14.33
N LEU A 539 -11.44 16.81 13.94
CA LEU A 539 -12.07 16.81 12.62
C LEU A 539 -11.02 17.14 11.54
N ILE A 540 -10.92 16.28 10.53
CA ILE A 540 -10.06 16.52 9.37
C ILE A 540 -10.75 17.56 8.48
N PRO A 541 -10.09 18.70 8.18
CA PRO A 541 -10.64 19.68 7.25
C PRO A 541 -10.81 19.08 5.85
N HIS A 542 -11.88 19.46 5.16
CA HIS A 542 -12.05 19.08 3.77
C HIS A 542 -10.90 19.64 2.92
N HIS A 543 -10.41 18.87 1.94
CA HIS A 543 -9.25 19.25 1.10
C HIS A 543 -9.43 20.59 0.34
N LYS A 544 -10.68 21.06 0.17
CA LYS A 544 -11.00 22.39 -0.40
C LYS A 544 -11.08 23.51 0.66
N GLY A 545 -10.62 23.26 1.88
CA GLY A 545 -10.50 24.27 2.92
C GLY A 545 -11.79 24.68 3.65
N ARG A 546 -12.88 23.92 3.52
CA ARG A 546 -14.15 24.25 4.22
C ARG A 546 -14.78 22.99 4.83
N LYS A 547 -15.59 23.21 5.89
CA LYS A 547 -16.51 22.18 6.37
C LYS A 547 -17.54 21.89 5.29
N ARG A 548 -18.00 20.64 5.20
CA ARG A 548 -19.10 20.30 4.28
C ARG A 548 -20.37 21.03 4.73
N MET A 549 -21.11 21.60 3.79
CA MET A 549 -22.27 22.47 4.05
C MET A 549 -23.31 21.83 4.98
N HIS A 550 -23.50 20.50 4.91
CA HIS A 550 -24.45 19.81 5.79
C HIS A 550 -23.99 19.73 7.25
N LEU A 551 -22.67 19.74 7.53
CA LEU A 551 -22.15 19.81 8.89
C LEU A 551 -22.34 21.20 9.47
N GLU A 552 -22.18 22.26 8.68
CA GLU A 552 -22.50 23.65 9.08
C GLU A 552 -23.97 23.79 9.41
N LEU A 553 -24.86 23.20 8.57
CA LEU A 553 -26.29 23.16 8.86
C LEU A 553 -26.63 22.36 10.12
N LYS A 554 -25.97 21.21 10.34
CA LYS A 554 -26.16 20.38 11.54
C LYS A 554 -25.71 21.12 12.81
N GLU A 555 -24.56 21.78 12.77
CA GLU A 555 -24.08 22.61 13.88
C GLU A 555 -24.97 23.82 14.13
N GLY A 556 -25.45 24.47 13.08
CA GLY A 556 -26.41 25.58 13.17
C GLY A 556 -27.77 25.16 13.78
N LEU A 557 -28.24 23.96 13.42
CA LEU A 557 -29.49 23.41 13.94
C LEU A 557 -29.39 22.92 15.39
N THR A 558 -28.23 22.42 15.83
CA THR A 558 -28.00 22.05 17.24
C THR A 558 -27.96 23.27 18.16
N ARG A 559 -27.61 24.44 17.64
CA ARG A 559 -27.62 25.73 18.38
C ARG A 559 -29.03 26.37 18.46
N VAL A 560 -29.93 25.99 17.55
CA VAL A 560 -31.33 26.44 17.54
C VAL A 560 -32.16 25.37 18.24
N SER A 561 -32.79 25.75 19.37
CA SER A 561 -33.46 24.91 20.35
C SER A 561 -34.22 23.69 19.80
N SER A 562 -34.28 22.62 20.62
CA SER A 562 -34.89 21.30 20.38
C SER A 562 -36.31 21.28 19.78
N ASP A 563 -37.04 22.38 19.84
CA ASP A 563 -38.42 22.47 19.37
C ASP A 563 -38.54 22.63 17.83
N LEU A 564 -37.53 23.16 17.17
CA LEU A 564 -37.47 23.28 15.70
C LEU A 564 -37.06 21.97 15.00
N LEU A 565 -36.31 21.10 15.68
CA LEU A 565 -35.88 19.80 15.15
C LEU A 565 -37.05 18.86 14.86
N GLY A 566 -38.10 18.92 15.65
CA GLY A 566 -39.36 18.17 15.45
C GLY A 566 -40.05 18.57 14.15
N SER A 567 -40.14 19.87 13.90
CA SER A 567 -40.84 20.41 12.73
C SER A 567 -40.08 20.15 11.40
N LEU A 568 -38.74 20.24 11.42
CA LEU A 568 -37.91 19.94 10.25
C LEU A 568 -37.90 18.45 9.91
N ARG A 569 -37.91 17.57 10.91
CA ARG A 569 -37.99 16.12 10.69
C ARG A 569 -39.30 15.71 9.99
N MET A 570 -40.41 16.39 10.29
CA MET A 570 -41.68 16.16 9.58
C MET A 570 -41.66 16.69 8.14
N VAL A 571 -41.02 17.82 7.89
CA VAL A 571 -40.85 18.37 6.52
C VAL A 571 -40.01 17.46 5.67
N TRP A 572 -38.94 16.90 6.21
CA TRP A 572 -38.06 15.97 5.51
C TRP A 572 -38.71 14.61 5.20
N GLN A 573 -39.54 14.11 6.11
CA GLN A 573 -40.31 12.90 5.86
C GLN A 573 -41.41 13.11 4.78
N SER A 574 -41.92 14.32 4.62
CA SER A 574 -42.88 14.66 3.57
C SER A 574 -42.26 14.80 2.20
N ILE A 575 -40.98 15.22 2.12
CA ILE A 575 -40.22 15.37 0.86
C ILE A 575 -39.76 14.01 0.29
N SER A 576 -39.54 13.00 1.14
CA SER A 576 -39.12 11.66 0.72
C SER A 576 -40.24 10.82 0.07
N GLN A 577 -41.49 11.30 0.02
CA GLN A 577 -42.62 10.58 -0.57
C GLN A 577 -43.11 11.10 -1.92
N VAL A 578 -42.40 12.02 -2.59
CA VAL A 578 -42.84 12.56 -3.89
C VAL A 578 -41.95 12.00 -5.02
N PRO A 579 -42.53 11.39 -6.07
CA PRO A 579 -41.77 10.95 -7.24
C PRO A 579 -41.30 12.17 -8.04
N SER A 580 -40.07 12.10 -8.54
CA SER A 580 -39.39 13.14 -9.30
C SER A 580 -40.21 13.68 -10.46
N PRO A 581 -40.37 15.00 -10.59
CA PRO A 581 -40.58 15.63 -11.87
C PRO A 581 -39.32 16.36 -12.36
N ALA A 582 -39.25 16.47 -13.70
CA ALA A 582 -38.20 16.98 -14.48
C ALA A 582 -37.80 18.45 -14.20
N LEU A 583 -36.52 18.71 -14.53
CA LEU A 583 -35.79 19.97 -14.58
C LEU A 583 -36.65 21.19 -15.05
N ALA A 584 -36.59 22.26 -14.29
CA ALA A 584 -36.83 23.60 -14.76
C ALA A 584 -35.69 24.52 -14.30
N GLU A 585 -35.00 25.12 -15.27
CA GLU A 585 -33.96 26.13 -15.11
C GLU A 585 -34.55 27.37 -14.42
N GLY A 586 -33.92 27.82 -13.36
CA GLY A 586 -34.18 29.09 -12.74
C GLY A 586 -32.92 29.72 -12.20
N GLY A 587 -32.52 30.81 -12.81
CA GLY A 587 -31.27 31.51 -12.55
C GLY A 587 -31.08 31.95 -11.12
N LEU A 588 -29.92 31.73 -10.56
CA LEU A 588 -29.47 32.31 -9.31
C LEU A 588 -28.40 33.36 -9.56
N SER A 589 -28.67 34.54 -9.05
CA SER A 589 -27.78 35.71 -9.00
C SER A 589 -26.45 35.36 -8.32
N SER A 590 -25.38 35.81 -8.91
CA SER A 590 -24.03 35.79 -8.36
C SER A 590 -23.94 36.67 -7.11
N VAL A 591 -23.70 36.06 -5.97
CA VAL A 591 -23.16 36.76 -4.79
C VAL A 591 -21.68 36.41 -4.71
N THR A 592 -20.85 37.41 -4.90
CA THR A 592 -19.39 37.34 -4.68
C THR A 592 -19.09 37.07 -3.22
N PRO A 593 -18.24 36.09 -2.89
CA PRO A 593 -17.75 35.92 -1.51
C PRO A 593 -16.67 36.96 -1.21
N THR A 594 -16.89 37.74 -0.18
CA THR A 594 -15.80 38.48 0.50
C THR A 594 -14.93 37.49 1.26
N ASP A 595 -13.62 37.60 1.07
CA ASP A 595 -12.59 36.92 1.86
C ASP A 595 -12.66 37.40 3.33
N GLU A 596 -13.35 36.65 4.18
CA GLU A 596 -13.20 36.74 5.62
C GLU A 596 -12.30 35.59 6.06
N ALA A 597 -11.12 35.93 6.58
CA ALA A 597 -10.23 35.02 7.26
C ALA A 597 -10.98 34.33 8.40
N GLU A 598 -11.08 33.00 8.36
CA GLU A 598 -11.69 32.19 9.43
C GLU A 598 -10.92 32.41 10.74
N GLU A 599 -11.51 33.15 11.68
CA GLU A 599 -11.11 33.08 13.09
C GLU A 599 -11.51 31.70 13.64
N VAL A 600 -10.47 30.86 13.84
CA VAL A 600 -10.62 29.57 14.54
C VAL A 600 -11.21 29.83 15.92
N SER A 601 -12.32 29.16 16.26
CA SER A 601 -12.96 29.37 17.55
C SER A 601 -12.00 29.06 18.72
N PRO A 602 -12.08 29.79 19.85
CA PRO A 602 -11.21 29.55 21.01
C PRO A 602 -11.22 28.09 21.50
N MET A 603 -12.36 27.40 21.41
CA MET A 603 -12.47 25.98 21.76
C MET A 603 -11.71 25.06 20.82
N GLU A 604 -11.65 25.34 19.52
CA GLU A 604 -10.88 24.53 18.56
C GLU A 604 -9.37 24.73 18.76
N HIS A 605 -8.97 25.93 19.17
CA HIS A 605 -7.56 26.22 19.49
C HIS A 605 -7.10 25.53 20.79
N GLU A 606 -7.98 25.42 21.78
CA GLU A 606 -7.72 24.74 23.05
C GLU A 606 -7.66 23.21 22.87
N GLN A 607 -8.51 22.64 22.03
CA GLN A 607 -8.48 21.21 21.66
C GLN A 607 -7.22 20.81 20.89
N ARG A 608 -6.70 21.66 20.02
CA ARG A 608 -5.43 21.40 19.30
C ARG A 608 -4.21 21.35 20.22
N ASN A 609 -4.23 22.08 21.31
CA ASN A 609 -3.12 22.19 22.27
C ASN A 609 -3.20 21.19 23.43
N PHE A 610 -4.24 20.33 23.48
CA PHE A 610 -4.36 19.31 24.50
C PHE A 610 -3.29 18.23 24.33
N LYS A 611 -2.49 18.01 25.38
CA LYS A 611 -1.41 17.02 25.37
C LYS A 611 -1.98 15.62 25.64
N VAL A 612 -1.86 14.74 24.63
CA VAL A 612 -2.30 13.34 24.70
C VAL A 612 -1.08 12.44 24.76
N GLY A 613 -0.56 12.10 25.92
CA GLY A 613 0.53 11.14 26.09
C GLY A 613 1.71 11.27 25.11
N MET A 614 2.67 10.36 25.19
CA MET A 614 3.89 10.41 24.36
C MET A 614 3.84 9.59 23.07
N LEU A 615 2.77 8.81 22.86
CA LEU A 615 2.63 7.96 21.68
C LEU A 615 2.67 8.74 20.33
N ASN A 616 2.22 10.00 20.36
CA ASN A 616 2.44 10.99 19.28
C ASN A 616 3.13 12.26 19.80
N ARG A 617 4.10 12.14 20.68
CA ARG A 617 4.90 13.24 21.22
C ARG A 617 4.05 14.37 21.84
N GLY A 618 3.00 14.01 22.53
CA GLY A 618 2.05 14.94 23.13
C GLY A 618 1.00 15.52 22.18
N ARG A 619 1.06 15.23 20.88
CA ARG A 619 0.06 15.68 19.90
C ARG A 619 -1.16 14.78 19.88
N ARG A 620 -2.23 15.25 19.22
CA ARG A 620 -3.46 14.50 19.01
C ARG A 620 -3.20 13.25 18.16
N ILE A 621 -4.01 12.22 18.37
CA ILE A 621 -3.87 10.90 17.72
C ILE A 621 -5.11 10.58 16.91
N ASP A 622 -6.30 10.82 17.46
CA ASP A 622 -7.57 10.47 16.84
C ASP A 622 -8.05 11.56 15.89
N PHE A 623 -8.16 11.24 14.60
CA PHE A 623 -8.61 12.13 13.54
C PHE A 623 -9.82 11.53 12.84
N VAL A 624 -10.89 12.29 12.69
CA VAL A 624 -12.14 11.84 12.09
C VAL A 624 -12.42 12.56 10.77
N LEU A 625 -12.76 11.77 9.74
CA LEU A 625 -13.23 12.27 8.45
C LEU A 625 -14.62 12.89 8.55
N GLN A 626 -14.93 13.78 7.61
CA GLN A 626 -16.27 14.36 7.52
C GLN A 626 -17.15 13.45 6.67
N GLU A 627 -18.32 13.09 7.22
CA GLU A 627 -19.33 12.32 6.47
C GLU A 627 -19.90 13.13 5.29
N THR A 628 -20.34 12.43 4.24
CA THR A 628 -21.10 13.06 3.14
C THR A 628 -22.58 13.20 3.49
N PRO A 629 -23.34 14.14 2.86
CA PRO A 629 -24.76 14.29 3.15
C PRO A 629 -25.58 13.00 2.96
N ILE A 630 -25.19 12.18 1.99
CA ILE A 630 -25.90 10.94 1.67
C ILE A 630 -25.64 9.84 2.69
N GLU A 631 -24.43 9.80 3.27
CA GLU A 631 -24.04 8.84 4.31
C GLU A 631 -24.79 9.09 5.62
N SER A 632 -25.04 10.35 5.95
CA SER A 632 -25.83 10.74 7.13
C SER A 632 -27.30 10.29 7.06
N PHE A 633 -27.79 9.94 5.87
CA PHE A 633 -29.17 9.48 5.66
C PHE A 633 -29.40 8.04 6.13
N ASN A 634 -28.41 7.16 5.93
CA ASN A 634 -28.46 5.77 6.35
C ASN A 634 -27.04 5.23 6.63
N GLU A 635 -26.59 5.43 7.84
CA GLU A 635 -25.26 5.00 8.32
C GLU A 635 -25.01 3.50 8.13
N TYR A 636 -26.05 2.65 8.25
CA TYR A 636 -25.90 1.19 8.08
C TYR A 636 -25.67 0.79 6.62
N LEU A 637 -26.28 1.51 5.68
CA LEU A 637 -26.11 1.23 4.26
C LEU A 637 -24.69 1.55 3.79
N PHE A 638 -24.09 2.60 4.36
CA PHE A 638 -22.76 3.08 3.97
C PHE A 638 -21.63 2.57 4.87
N ALA A 639 -21.93 1.77 5.91
CA ALA A 639 -20.92 1.29 6.86
C ALA A 639 -19.73 0.59 6.19
N ILE A 640 -19.99 -0.33 5.24
CA ILE A 640 -18.91 -1.02 4.51
C ILE A 640 -18.11 -0.04 3.64
N GLN A 641 -18.79 0.87 2.96
CA GLN A 641 -18.14 1.89 2.14
C GLN A 641 -17.27 2.82 3.00
N SER A 642 -17.73 3.18 4.18
CA SER A 642 -17.00 4.01 5.14
C SER A 642 -15.70 3.34 5.60
N HIS A 643 -15.65 2.00 5.68
CA HIS A 643 -14.42 1.26 5.98
C HIS A 643 -13.42 1.23 4.82
N LEU A 644 -13.88 1.40 3.59
CA LEU A 644 -13.06 1.29 2.38
C LEU A 644 -12.73 2.65 1.72
N CYS A 645 -13.30 3.75 2.23
CA CYS A 645 -13.19 5.08 1.62
C CYS A 645 -11.77 5.69 1.67
N TYR A 646 -10.91 5.22 2.57
CA TYR A 646 -9.60 5.83 2.84
C TYR A 646 -8.65 5.86 1.63
N TRP A 647 -8.76 4.86 0.74
CA TRP A 647 -7.93 4.74 -0.45
C TRP A 647 -8.19 5.83 -1.50
N GLU A 648 -9.40 6.38 -1.53
CA GLU A 648 -9.84 7.44 -2.46
C GLU A 648 -10.00 8.80 -1.76
N SER A 649 -9.78 8.87 -0.45
CA SER A 649 -10.02 10.07 0.35
C SER A 649 -8.91 11.10 0.14
N GLU A 650 -9.23 12.19 -0.57
CA GLU A 650 -8.34 13.36 -0.71
C GLU A 650 -8.08 14.02 0.64
N ASP A 651 -9.04 13.99 1.58
CA ASP A 651 -8.89 14.55 2.91
C ASP A 651 -7.85 13.75 3.73
N THR A 652 -7.87 12.39 3.62
CA THR A 652 -6.85 11.53 4.21
C THR A 652 -5.48 11.79 3.59
N ALA A 653 -5.40 11.86 2.27
CA ALA A 653 -4.16 12.12 1.56
C ALA A 653 -3.56 13.48 1.93
N LEU A 654 -4.40 14.52 2.06
CA LEU A 654 -3.96 15.85 2.47
C LEU A 654 -3.43 15.88 3.90
N LEU A 655 -4.07 15.16 4.84
CA LEU A 655 -3.55 15.03 6.20
C LEU A 655 -2.17 14.37 6.21
N VAL A 656 -2.01 13.26 5.47
CA VAL A 656 -0.71 12.59 5.34
C VAL A 656 0.35 13.53 4.77
N LEU A 657 0.03 14.29 3.73
CA LEU A 657 0.94 15.27 3.13
C LEU A 657 1.31 16.40 4.11
N LYS A 658 0.33 16.94 4.85
CA LYS A 658 0.58 17.99 5.85
C LYS A 658 1.52 17.50 6.96
N GLU A 659 1.39 16.27 7.41
CA GLU A 659 2.27 15.72 8.43
C GLU A 659 3.67 15.38 7.88
N ILE A 660 3.78 14.99 6.62
CA ILE A 660 5.07 14.77 5.96
C ILE A 660 5.83 16.07 5.76
N TYR A 661 5.19 17.10 5.18
CA TYR A 661 5.85 18.36 4.82
C TYR A 661 5.85 19.39 5.96
N GLY A 662 4.85 19.38 6.84
CA GLY A 662 4.79 20.28 8.00
C GLY A 662 5.87 20.04 9.06
N ASN A 663 6.45 18.85 9.09
CA ASN A 663 7.55 18.49 9.99
C ASN A 663 8.94 18.64 9.35
N ASN A 664 9.02 19.01 8.07
CA ASN A 664 10.29 19.26 7.39
C ASN A 664 10.70 20.73 7.56
N PRO A 665 11.99 21.03 7.87
CA PRO A 665 12.50 22.39 7.96
C PRO A 665 12.63 23.10 6.61
N VAL A 666 12.18 22.49 5.52
CA VAL A 666 12.06 23.14 4.21
C VAL A 666 10.88 24.09 4.30
N GLY A 667 11.17 25.37 4.52
CA GLY A 667 10.32 26.48 4.90
C GLY A 667 9.04 26.74 4.07
N CYS A 668 8.16 25.76 3.99
CA CYS A 668 6.80 25.95 3.50
C CYS A 668 5.88 26.06 4.72
N ALA A 669 5.47 27.27 5.05
CA ALA A 669 4.39 27.49 6.00
C ALA A 669 3.12 26.79 5.49
N PRO A 670 2.41 26.00 6.32
CA PRO A 670 1.11 25.48 5.94
C PRO A 670 0.14 26.67 5.80
N LEU A 671 -0.50 26.76 4.65
CA LEU A 671 -1.64 27.67 4.44
C LEU A 671 -2.81 27.24 5.30
#